data_eefe4050b6be23ce0774ce7957379b2b
#
_entry.id   eefe4050b6be23ce0774ce7957379b2b
#
_cell.length_a   1.000
_cell.length_b   1.000
_cell.length_c   1.000
_cell.angle_alpha   90.00
_cell.angle_beta   90.00
_cell.angle_gamma   90.00
#
_symmetry.space_group_name_H-M   'P 1'
#
loop_
_entity.id
_entity.type
_entity.pdbx_description
1 polymer ?
#
loop_
_entity_poly.entity_id
_entity_poly.type
_entity_poly.pdbx_seq_one_letter_code
_entity_poly.pdbx_strand_id
1 'polypeptide(L)'
;MASFKKATYLLFVLFFLGFFFSLYAETQRVRGKRMRGNRTEARADSLSADSLTGDSLHIDSLAVDSVGADSLALDTTPKKQPLDAPVVYEASDSIVFTKGGFAHLYGEGKVNYQNIELTSALITMNMDSSTVYARGVADTTGVEQGTPVFKDGETPYESKTMRYNFKTKKGFINSIVTQQGEGYVTSENAKKGADDEIYMTQGKYTTCDNKEHPHFYLKLSMAKVRPKKDVVFGPAQLVVEDVPLPIAVPFGFFPFSSSYSSGFIMPTYGDEMNRGFYLRDGGYYFAINDRVDLKILGEIYTKGSWGLSAASNYNKRYKYSGYFNASYLVTKTGEKNMPDYNVSKDFRIQWSHRQDSKASPNSSFSASVNFATSSYDRSSLSSLYDPSAYSNNTKASSVSYSRNFPEIGLNISSTFNITQNTRDSSVNMTLPDLNISLSRIYPFKRKKAAGDERWYEKISFQYTGALTNSVDTKDNLLFKTPFSKWKTGMKHTIPVEATFSLFKYINITPSFNYTERWYTRKVMQSYDQKTREVVKDTINGFNRVYDYNMAVSMNTKLYGMYKPLFMKSKEIVIRHVVTPSVSYTYTPDFGKSRYGYYETYTYTDENGEVRMAEYSPYEGAPYNYPGKGVSQNVSFSLKNNLEMKMASDKDTTGYKKISLIDDLSGSLSYDIAQKRWSNLSLTARLKFPNNYTFNMNATFATYAYKFDENGKVVESDRTEWSYGRFGRFQGYSGSFSYTLNNDTFKKLFGKKDEKDKDKDKKDTGDEDEEETDDEMTKKDNSSTRKTENATLDPDGYLAFKLPWSLSLSYSYSIREDRTKQINIKTMRYPYSLTHSLNISGNIKMGSRWNVTYSSGYDFTSKKMSMTTVNITRDLHCFNMSCGLVFGPYTSYNFSIRANSAMLTDALKWDQRSNTGSQVTWY
;
A
#
# COMPACT_ATOMS: atom_id res chain seq x y z
N MET A 1 31.59 -8.01 -32.80
CA MET A 1 30.69 -7.09 -32.04
C MET A 1 29.22 -7.26 -32.35
N ALA A 2 28.76 -7.50 -33.55
CA ALA A 2 27.36 -7.78 -33.87
C ALA A 2 26.80 -9.08 -33.32
N SER A 3 27.65 -10.11 -33.17
CA SER A 3 27.28 -11.42 -32.61
C SER A 3 26.98 -11.39 -31.09
N PHE A 4 27.67 -10.52 -30.34
CA PHE A 4 27.49 -10.39 -28.88
C PHE A 4 26.20 -9.63 -28.53
N LYS A 5 25.80 -8.64 -29.35
CA LYS A 5 24.51 -7.94 -29.19
C LYS A 5 23.32 -8.88 -29.41
N LYS A 6 23.44 -9.81 -30.37
CA LYS A 6 22.40 -10.84 -30.61
C LYS A 6 22.34 -11.86 -29.48
N ALA A 7 23.49 -12.23 -28.88
CA ALA A 7 23.54 -13.18 -27.76
C ALA A 7 22.93 -12.58 -26.46
N THR A 8 23.13 -11.30 -26.20
CA THR A 8 22.56 -10.65 -25.01
C THR A 8 21.06 -10.37 -25.16
N TYR A 9 20.61 -10.01 -26.37
CA TYR A 9 19.19 -9.95 -26.69
C TYR A 9 18.54 -11.34 -26.62
N LEU A 10 19.26 -12.36 -27.13
CA LEU A 10 18.79 -13.74 -27.05
C LEU A 10 18.73 -14.24 -25.60
N LEU A 11 19.70 -13.89 -24.75
CA LEU A 11 19.70 -14.19 -23.31
C LEU A 11 18.57 -13.45 -22.58
N PHE A 12 18.30 -12.21 -22.92
CA PHE A 12 17.20 -11.44 -22.34
C PHE A 12 15.84 -11.97 -22.80
N VAL A 13 15.71 -12.30 -24.10
CA VAL A 13 14.52 -12.95 -24.66
C VAL A 13 14.37 -14.37 -24.15
N LEU A 14 15.44 -15.14 -24.01
CA LEU A 14 15.42 -16.49 -23.44
C LEU A 14 15.13 -16.48 -21.94
N PHE A 15 15.60 -15.47 -21.20
CA PHE A 15 15.22 -15.28 -19.78
C PHE A 15 13.75 -14.92 -19.64
N PHE A 16 13.22 -14.02 -20.47
CA PHE A 16 11.79 -13.69 -20.51
C PHE A 16 10.95 -14.86 -21.06
N LEU A 17 11.37 -15.54 -22.11
CA LEU A 17 10.72 -16.74 -22.63
C LEU A 17 10.81 -17.91 -21.65
N GLY A 18 11.95 -18.11 -20.97
CA GLY A 18 12.09 -19.11 -19.90
C GLY A 18 11.18 -18.83 -18.72
N PHE A 19 10.97 -17.55 -18.37
CA PHE A 19 10.02 -17.13 -17.35
C PHE A 19 8.57 -17.39 -17.78
N PHE A 20 8.21 -17.09 -19.05
CA PHE A 20 6.91 -17.43 -19.62
C PHE A 20 6.72 -18.92 -19.83
N PHE A 21 7.78 -19.67 -20.23
CA PHE A 21 7.73 -21.13 -20.36
C PHE A 21 7.60 -21.83 -19.01
N SER A 22 8.25 -21.32 -17.96
CA SER A 22 8.08 -21.81 -16.59
C SER A 22 6.64 -21.61 -16.09
N LEU A 23 6.04 -20.46 -16.35
CA LEU A 23 4.63 -20.18 -16.08
C LEU A 23 3.68 -21.04 -16.94
N TYR A 24 4.04 -21.29 -18.19
CA TYR A 24 3.27 -22.12 -19.10
C TYR A 24 3.40 -23.63 -18.76
N ALA A 25 4.57 -24.09 -18.37
CA ALA A 25 4.79 -25.48 -17.94
C ALA A 25 4.08 -25.78 -16.60
N GLU A 26 4.00 -24.81 -15.70
CA GLU A 26 3.26 -24.96 -14.44
C GLU A 26 1.74 -24.97 -14.67
N THR A 27 1.25 -24.20 -15.67
CA THR A 27 -0.16 -24.26 -16.08
C THR A 27 -0.50 -25.56 -16.78
N GLN A 28 0.42 -26.16 -17.54
CA GLN A 28 0.20 -27.47 -18.20
C GLN A 28 0.28 -28.62 -17.18
N ARG A 29 1.14 -28.55 -16.16
CA ARG A 29 1.16 -29.54 -15.06
C ARG A 29 -0.14 -29.52 -14.24
N VAL A 30 -0.72 -28.36 -14.04
CA VAL A 30 -2.02 -28.24 -13.34
C VAL A 30 -3.16 -28.75 -14.23
N ARG A 31 -3.10 -28.51 -15.55
CA ARG A 31 -4.07 -29.08 -16.52
C ARG A 31 -3.95 -30.59 -16.65
N GLY A 32 -2.74 -31.11 -16.66
CA GLY A 32 -2.51 -32.56 -16.71
C GLY A 32 -2.99 -33.31 -15.44
N LYS A 33 -2.84 -32.71 -14.27
CA LYS A 33 -3.38 -33.26 -13.01
C LYS A 33 -4.91 -33.19 -12.93
N ARG A 34 -5.53 -32.13 -13.50
CA ARG A 34 -6.99 -32.02 -13.55
C ARG A 34 -7.65 -33.00 -14.50
N MET A 35 -7.02 -33.29 -15.66
CA MET A 35 -7.53 -34.32 -16.59
C MET A 35 -7.37 -35.73 -16.06
N ARG A 36 -6.33 -36.01 -15.25
CA ARG A 36 -6.20 -37.34 -14.62
C ARG A 36 -7.17 -37.53 -13.44
N GLY A 37 -7.53 -36.46 -12.71
CA GLY A 37 -8.53 -36.53 -11.65
C GLY A 37 -9.95 -36.76 -12.17
N ASN A 38 -10.32 -36.06 -13.25
CA ASN A 38 -11.66 -36.22 -13.86
C ASN A 38 -11.85 -37.58 -14.57
N ARG A 39 -10.77 -38.25 -15.01
CA ARG A 39 -10.88 -39.58 -15.65
C ARG A 39 -11.09 -40.70 -14.66
N THR A 40 -10.65 -40.54 -13.41
CA THR A 40 -10.92 -41.52 -12.32
C THR A 40 -12.32 -41.32 -11.72
N GLU A 41 -12.81 -40.10 -11.61
CA GLU A 41 -14.19 -39.88 -11.17
C GLU A 41 -15.25 -40.25 -12.22
N ALA A 42 -14.98 -40.01 -13.50
CA ALA A 42 -15.89 -40.42 -14.57
C ALA A 42 -15.98 -41.95 -14.74
N ARG A 43 -14.99 -42.73 -14.24
CA ARG A 43 -15.01 -44.17 -14.26
C ARG A 43 -15.67 -44.83 -13.06
N ALA A 44 -15.78 -44.06 -11.95
CA ALA A 44 -16.50 -44.48 -10.75
C ALA A 44 -18.03 -44.31 -10.93
N ASP A 45 -18.45 -43.23 -11.62
CA ASP A 45 -19.88 -42.99 -11.84
C ASP A 45 -20.52 -43.86 -12.91
N SER A 46 -19.74 -44.52 -13.79
CA SER A 46 -20.26 -45.44 -14.82
C SER A 46 -20.44 -46.89 -14.31
N LEU A 47 -20.00 -47.18 -13.11
CA LEU A 47 -20.16 -48.51 -12.49
C LEU A 47 -21.26 -48.58 -11.42
N SER A 48 -21.94 -47.46 -11.13
CA SER A 48 -23.03 -47.43 -10.13
C SER A 48 -24.44 -47.26 -10.74
N ALA A 49 -24.56 -47.29 -12.07
CA ALA A 49 -25.85 -47.09 -12.73
C ALA A 49 -26.57 -48.37 -13.21
N ASP A 50 -26.04 -49.55 -12.91
CA ASP A 50 -26.62 -50.82 -13.43
C ASP A 50 -26.92 -51.86 -12.30
N SER A 51 -27.64 -51.47 -11.26
CA SER A 51 -28.35 -52.39 -10.44
C SER A 51 -29.26 -51.76 -9.41
N LEU A 52 -30.43 -51.30 -9.78
CA LEU A 52 -31.60 -51.23 -8.91
C LEU A 52 -32.85 -51.10 -9.77
N THR A 53 -33.18 -52.20 -10.39
CA THR A 53 -34.58 -52.49 -10.77
C THR A 53 -35.30 -53.07 -9.56
N GLY A 54 -36.39 -52.45 -9.22
CA GLY A 54 -37.45 -53.14 -8.53
C GLY A 54 -37.49 -53.09 -7.02
N ASP A 55 -38.33 -52.19 -6.47
CA ASP A 55 -39.44 -52.70 -5.66
C ASP A 55 -40.46 -51.57 -5.40
N SER A 56 -41.57 -51.68 -6.11
CA SER A 56 -42.80 -50.98 -5.85
C SER A 56 -43.40 -51.57 -4.56
N LEU A 57 -43.45 -50.79 -3.51
CA LEU A 57 -44.27 -51.09 -2.35
C LEU A 57 -45.74 -50.79 -2.71
N HIS A 58 -46.49 -51.85 -2.95
CA HIS A 58 -47.94 -51.86 -2.85
C HIS A 58 -48.36 -51.56 -1.44
N ILE A 59 -49.20 -50.54 -1.25
CA ILE A 59 -50.05 -50.42 -0.11
C ILE A 59 -51.42 -50.88 -0.50
N ASP A 60 -51.82 -52.00 0.04
CA ASP A 60 -53.14 -52.61 -0.08
C ASP A 60 -54.21 -51.65 0.45
N SER A 61 -55.12 -51.28 -0.39
CA SER A 61 -56.42 -50.73 -0.03
C SER A 61 -57.41 -51.86 0.21
N LEU A 62 -57.91 -51.93 1.43
CA LEU A 62 -58.98 -52.80 1.80
C LEU A 62 -60.23 -52.43 0.97
N ALA A 63 -60.71 -53.48 0.25
CA ALA A 63 -62.00 -53.48 -0.38
C ALA A 63 -63.12 -53.59 0.68
N VAL A 64 -64.15 -52.71 0.54
CA VAL A 64 -65.43 -52.89 1.09
C VAL A 64 -66.44 -52.95 -0.01
N ASP A 65 -67.01 -54.15 -0.20
CA ASP A 65 -68.15 -54.40 -1.03
C ASP A 65 -69.34 -53.62 -0.55
N SER A 66 -70.10 -52.97 -1.48
CA SER A 66 -71.51 -52.99 -1.43
C SER A 66 -72.16 -52.41 -2.70
N VAL A 67 -72.88 -53.21 -3.38
CA VAL A 67 -74.24 -53.11 -3.88
C VAL A 67 -74.53 -51.89 -4.81
N GLY A 68 -74.91 -52.30 -6.03
CA GLY A 68 -75.26 -51.43 -7.13
C GLY A 68 -76.52 -50.56 -6.90
N ALA A 69 -76.54 -49.45 -7.63
CA ALA A 69 -77.77 -48.87 -8.13
C ALA A 69 -77.46 -48.08 -9.40
N ASP A 70 -78.27 -48.33 -10.35
CA ASP A 70 -78.29 -47.79 -11.73
C ASP A 70 -78.25 -46.27 -11.87
N SER A 71 -77.67 -45.91 -13.04
CA SER A 71 -78.14 -44.88 -13.96
C SER A 71 -77.84 -43.38 -13.66
N LEU A 72 -77.19 -42.84 -14.60
CA LEU A 72 -77.27 -41.54 -15.27
C LEU A 72 -75.91 -40.96 -15.51
N ALA A 73 -75.41 -41.26 -16.68
CA ALA A 73 -74.23 -40.56 -17.19
C ALA A 73 -74.57 -39.08 -17.38
N LEU A 74 -74.08 -38.25 -16.44
CA LEU A 74 -73.88 -36.85 -16.70
C LEU A 74 -72.49 -36.68 -17.23
N ASP A 75 -72.37 -36.29 -18.47
CA ASP A 75 -71.20 -35.89 -19.17
C ASP A 75 -70.61 -34.65 -18.50
N THR A 76 -69.71 -34.83 -17.48
CA THR A 76 -68.91 -33.78 -16.88
C THR A 76 -67.54 -33.81 -17.53
N THR A 77 -67.42 -33.18 -18.73
CA THR A 77 -66.17 -32.65 -19.19
C THR A 77 -65.61 -31.75 -18.06
N PRO A 78 -64.33 -32.01 -17.59
CA PRO A 78 -63.74 -31.15 -16.57
C PRO A 78 -63.67 -29.73 -17.13
N LYS A 79 -64.45 -28.81 -16.55
CA LYS A 79 -64.30 -27.40 -16.84
C LYS A 79 -62.87 -27.03 -16.64
N LYS A 80 -62.19 -26.72 -17.73
CA LYS A 80 -60.83 -26.15 -17.71
C LYS A 80 -60.82 -25.02 -16.69
N GLN A 81 -60.07 -25.23 -15.61
CA GLN A 81 -59.87 -24.18 -14.64
C GLN A 81 -59.33 -22.97 -15.36
N PRO A 82 -59.81 -21.75 -15.12
CA PRO A 82 -59.41 -20.55 -15.86
C PRO A 82 -57.97 -20.11 -15.56
N LEU A 83 -57.31 -20.67 -14.54
CA LEU A 83 -55.94 -20.39 -14.07
C LEU A 83 -55.16 -21.71 -13.89
N ASP A 84 -53.84 -21.66 -14.14
CA ASP A 84 -52.92 -22.80 -14.08
C ASP A 84 -52.66 -23.31 -12.65
N ALA A 85 -53.00 -22.51 -11.60
CA ALA A 85 -52.84 -22.85 -10.19
C ALA A 85 -53.95 -22.20 -9.33
N PRO A 86 -54.29 -22.76 -8.15
CA PRO A 86 -55.21 -22.11 -7.24
C PRO A 86 -54.69 -20.79 -6.70
N VAL A 87 -55.54 -19.80 -6.54
CA VAL A 87 -55.24 -18.53 -5.87
C VAL A 87 -55.58 -18.70 -4.38
N VAL A 88 -54.60 -18.55 -3.51
CA VAL A 88 -54.77 -18.55 -2.06
C VAL A 88 -54.88 -17.12 -1.57
N TYR A 89 -55.86 -16.83 -0.77
CA TYR A 89 -56.13 -15.47 -0.27
C TYR A 89 -56.47 -15.52 1.21
N GLU A 90 -56.01 -14.51 1.94
CA GLU A 90 -56.13 -14.34 3.38
C GLU A 90 -56.49 -12.88 3.68
N ALA A 91 -57.18 -12.58 4.74
CA ALA A 91 -57.42 -11.23 5.25
C ALA A 91 -57.52 -11.25 6.76
N SER A 92 -57.05 -10.19 7.44
CA SER A 92 -57.12 -10.15 8.91
C SER A 92 -58.49 -9.79 9.44
N ASP A 93 -59.28 -9.00 8.72
CA ASP A 93 -60.59 -8.53 9.20
C ASP A 93 -61.74 -9.40 8.62
N SER A 94 -61.97 -9.28 7.31
CA SER A 94 -63.10 -9.97 6.66
C SER A 94 -62.86 -10.23 5.19
N ILE A 95 -63.52 -11.27 4.65
CA ILE A 95 -63.57 -11.56 3.23
C ILE A 95 -65.03 -11.57 2.83
N VAL A 96 -65.45 -10.66 1.93
CA VAL A 96 -66.81 -10.49 1.49
C VAL A 96 -66.97 -10.89 0.03
N PHE A 97 -67.83 -11.86 -0.24
CA PHE A 97 -68.15 -12.24 -1.62
C PHE A 97 -69.45 -11.54 -2.05
N THR A 98 -69.45 -10.90 -3.24
CA THR A 98 -70.62 -10.18 -3.78
C THR A 98 -71.08 -10.81 -5.08
N LYS A 99 -72.40 -10.53 -5.48
CA LYS A 99 -72.96 -10.96 -6.79
C LYS A 99 -72.06 -10.44 -7.92
N GLY A 100 -71.73 -11.28 -8.90
CA GLY A 100 -70.85 -10.93 -10.02
C GLY A 100 -69.38 -11.36 -9.90
N GLY A 101 -69.09 -12.35 -9.02
CA GLY A 101 -67.76 -12.97 -8.92
C GLY A 101 -66.68 -12.10 -8.25
N PHE A 102 -67.11 -11.12 -7.43
CA PHE A 102 -66.14 -10.29 -6.69
C PHE A 102 -65.91 -10.82 -5.29
N ALA A 103 -64.65 -10.80 -4.86
CA ALA A 103 -64.20 -11.00 -3.50
C ALA A 103 -63.50 -9.73 -2.99
N HIS A 104 -63.91 -9.22 -1.83
CA HIS A 104 -63.30 -8.09 -1.16
C HIS A 104 -62.59 -8.57 0.12
N LEU A 105 -61.28 -8.32 0.22
CA LEU A 105 -60.45 -8.65 1.35
C LEU A 105 -60.18 -7.35 2.11
N TYR A 106 -60.54 -7.30 3.39
CA TYR A 106 -60.40 -6.14 4.25
C TYR A 106 -59.37 -6.47 5.35
N GLY A 107 -58.51 -5.51 5.69
CA GLY A 107 -57.47 -5.64 6.72
C GLY A 107 -56.36 -6.56 6.27
N GLU A 108 -55.20 -5.99 5.95
CA GLU A 108 -53.97 -6.74 5.56
C GLU A 108 -54.23 -7.94 4.62
N GLY A 109 -55.05 -7.68 3.58
CA GLY A 109 -55.38 -8.70 2.58
C GLY A 109 -54.09 -9.25 1.93
N LYS A 110 -54.01 -10.57 1.79
CA LYS A 110 -52.91 -11.26 1.13
C LYS A 110 -53.42 -12.19 0.05
N VAL A 111 -52.87 -12.13 -1.12
CA VAL A 111 -53.19 -12.99 -2.27
C VAL A 111 -51.92 -13.61 -2.80
N ASN A 112 -51.85 -14.95 -2.79
CA ASN A 112 -50.74 -15.75 -3.30
C ASN A 112 -51.16 -16.52 -4.55
N TYR A 113 -50.38 -16.42 -5.62
CA TYR A 113 -50.57 -17.15 -6.85
C TYR A 113 -49.21 -17.54 -7.44
N GLN A 114 -48.91 -18.83 -7.43
CA GLN A 114 -47.58 -19.33 -7.83
C GLN A 114 -46.45 -18.63 -7.06
N ASN A 115 -45.57 -17.89 -7.74
CA ASN A 115 -44.46 -17.12 -7.15
C ASN A 115 -44.86 -15.65 -6.84
N ILE A 116 -46.12 -15.30 -7.02
CA ILE A 116 -46.62 -13.94 -6.83
C ILE A 116 -47.30 -13.82 -5.48
N GLU A 117 -46.91 -12.79 -4.72
CA GLU A 117 -47.51 -12.41 -3.45
C GLU A 117 -47.97 -10.95 -3.56
N LEU A 118 -49.22 -10.65 -3.28
CA LEU A 118 -49.77 -9.30 -3.19
C LEU A 118 -50.35 -9.07 -1.82
N THR A 119 -49.90 -8.05 -1.12
CA THR A 119 -50.44 -7.62 0.18
C THR A 119 -50.93 -6.19 0.12
N SER A 120 -52.06 -5.88 0.74
CA SER A 120 -52.64 -4.52 0.80
C SER A 120 -53.72 -4.44 1.87
N ALA A 121 -54.02 -3.23 2.36
CA ALA A 121 -55.14 -2.97 3.27
C ALA A 121 -56.51 -3.34 2.67
N LEU A 122 -56.72 -3.09 1.37
CA LEU A 122 -57.91 -3.47 0.66
C LEU A 122 -57.56 -4.11 -0.68
N ILE A 123 -58.02 -5.35 -0.86
CA ILE A 123 -57.91 -6.06 -2.13
C ILE A 123 -59.30 -6.43 -2.66
N THR A 124 -59.61 -6.05 -3.87
CA THR A 124 -60.81 -6.45 -4.59
C THR A 124 -60.44 -7.38 -5.74
N MET A 125 -60.90 -8.60 -5.71
CA MET A 125 -60.63 -9.61 -6.72
C MET A 125 -61.88 -9.94 -7.51
N ASN A 126 -61.80 -9.92 -8.84
CA ASN A 126 -62.82 -10.41 -9.74
C ASN A 126 -62.45 -11.78 -10.25
N MET A 127 -63.17 -12.80 -9.83
CA MET A 127 -62.87 -14.20 -10.15
C MET A 127 -63.11 -14.55 -11.59
N ASP A 128 -64.15 -13.95 -12.22
CA ASP A 128 -64.55 -14.22 -13.61
C ASP A 128 -63.49 -13.71 -14.61
N SER A 129 -62.96 -12.53 -14.36
CA SER A 129 -61.91 -11.92 -15.21
C SER A 129 -60.51 -12.23 -14.72
N SER A 130 -60.35 -12.94 -13.60
CA SER A 130 -59.04 -13.23 -12.98
C SER A 130 -58.22 -11.95 -12.72
N THR A 131 -58.87 -10.89 -12.32
CA THR A 131 -58.22 -9.60 -12.05
C THR A 131 -58.29 -9.23 -10.58
N VAL A 132 -57.21 -8.65 -10.08
CA VAL A 132 -57.13 -8.12 -8.74
C VAL A 132 -56.84 -6.61 -8.79
N TYR A 133 -57.49 -5.86 -7.91
CA TYR A 133 -57.25 -4.44 -7.65
C TYR A 133 -56.93 -4.27 -6.17
N ALA A 134 -55.79 -3.61 -5.88
CA ALA A 134 -55.35 -3.39 -4.55
C ALA A 134 -55.08 -1.90 -4.29
N ARG A 135 -55.44 -1.41 -3.09
CA ARG A 135 -55.20 -0.04 -2.64
C ARG A 135 -54.99 0.04 -1.12
N GLY A 136 -54.28 1.06 -0.68
CA GLY A 136 -54.24 1.45 0.73
C GLY A 136 -55.56 2.03 1.22
N VAL A 137 -55.72 2.19 2.51
CA VAL A 137 -56.87 2.87 3.16
C VAL A 137 -56.30 4.06 3.93
N ALA A 138 -56.96 5.24 3.73
CA ALA A 138 -56.58 6.45 4.45
C ALA A 138 -56.94 6.34 5.92
N ASP A 139 -56.04 6.68 6.82
CA ASP A 139 -56.28 6.79 8.26
C ASP A 139 -57.05 8.09 8.59
N THR A 140 -57.31 8.29 9.87
CA THR A 140 -58.03 9.51 10.33
C THR A 140 -57.26 10.81 10.12
N THR A 141 -55.97 10.73 9.78
CA THR A 141 -55.11 11.89 9.47
C THR A 141 -54.96 12.11 7.95
N GLY A 142 -55.58 11.26 7.11
CA GLY A 142 -55.53 11.32 5.66
C GLY A 142 -54.28 10.65 5.06
N VAL A 143 -53.47 9.98 5.87
CA VAL A 143 -52.31 9.20 5.41
C VAL A 143 -52.73 7.81 4.96
N GLU A 144 -52.39 7.40 3.74
CA GLU A 144 -52.69 6.06 3.23
C GLU A 144 -51.85 5.01 3.94
N GLN A 145 -52.48 4.04 4.60
CA GLN A 145 -51.89 2.92 5.29
C GLN A 145 -52.12 1.63 4.53
N GLY A 146 -51.18 0.66 4.65
CA GLY A 146 -51.33 -0.64 4.00
C GLY A 146 -51.39 -0.57 2.48
N THR A 147 -50.53 0.26 1.88
CA THR A 147 -50.36 0.39 0.43
C THR A 147 -49.94 -0.94 -0.21
N PRO A 148 -50.33 -1.22 -1.47
CA PRO A 148 -50.08 -2.49 -2.12
C PRO A 148 -48.57 -2.76 -2.25
N VAL A 149 -48.16 -3.94 -1.80
CA VAL A 149 -46.83 -4.50 -2.02
C VAL A 149 -46.99 -5.77 -2.84
N PHE A 150 -46.43 -5.74 -4.04
CA PHE A 150 -46.46 -6.88 -4.97
C PHE A 150 -45.06 -7.47 -5.06
N LYS A 151 -44.93 -8.77 -4.81
CA LYS A 151 -43.72 -9.52 -5.01
C LYS A 151 -43.89 -10.50 -6.15
N ASP A 152 -42.93 -10.51 -7.06
CA ASP A 152 -42.75 -11.51 -8.09
C ASP A 152 -41.35 -12.11 -7.90
N GLY A 153 -41.30 -13.28 -7.26
CA GLY A 153 -40.06 -13.84 -6.73
C GLY A 153 -39.50 -13.00 -5.57
N GLU A 154 -38.24 -12.55 -5.67
CA GLU A 154 -37.56 -11.84 -4.57
C GLU A 154 -37.69 -10.31 -4.60
N THR A 155 -38.19 -9.72 -5.70
CA THR A 155 -38.21 -8.26 -5.87
C THR A 155 -39.57 -7.68 -5.47
N PRO A 156 -39.63 -6.84 -4.43
CA PRO A 156 -40.88 -6.15 -4.06
C PRO A 156 -41.09 -4.89 -4.89
N TYR A 157 -42.38 -4.64 -5.21
CA TYR A 157 -42.86 -3.42 -5.85
C TYR A 157 -43.87 -2.76 -4.91
N GLU A 158 -43.54 -1.61 -4.40
CA GLU A 158 -44.45 -0.80 -3.57
C GLU A 158 -45.25 0.13 -4.50
N SER A 159 -46.53 0.35 -4.27
CA SER A 159 -47.39 1.20 -5.10
C SER A 159 -48.55 1.81 -4.30
N LYS A 160 -49.14 2.90 -4.80
CA LYS A 160 -50.39 3.45 -4.22
C LYS A 160 -51.60 2.64 -4.62
N THR A 161 -51.68 2.28 -5.89
CA THR A 161 -52.73 1.39 -6.39
C THR A 161 -52.16 0.44 -7.43
N MET A 162 -52.73 -0.75 -7.47
CA MET A 162 -52.29 -1.78 -8.41
C MET A 162 -53.48 -2.55 -8.98
N ARG A 163 -53.45 -2.78 -10.25
CA ARG A 163 -54.40 -3.70 -10.93
C ARG A 163 -53.57 -4.76 -11.66
N TYR A 164 -53.84 -6.03 -11.40
CA TYR A 164 -53.13 -7.15 -12.00
C TYR A 164 -54.09 -8.21 -12.52
N ASN A 165 -53.78 -8.83 -13.65
CA ASN A 165 -54.57 -9.91 -14.22
C ASN A 165 -53.71 -11.20 -14.23
N PHE A 166 -54.13 -12.19 -13.44
CA PHE A 166 -53.39 -13.45 -13.28
C PHE A 166 -53.33 -14.28 -14.56
N LYS A 167 -54.37 -14.21 -15.44
CA LYS A 167 -54.40 -14.95 -16.70
C LYS A 167 -53.47 -14.38 -17.76
N THR A 168 -53.45 -13.05 -17.91
CA THR A 168 -52.61 -12.39 -18.90
C THR A 168 -51.23 -12.03 -18.39
N LYS A 169 -51.01 -12.16 -17.07
CA LYS A 169 -49.80 -11.74 -16.35
C LYS A 169 -49.42 -10.26 -16.57
N LYS A 170 -50.41 -9.43 -16.88
CA LYS A 170 -50.22 -7.98 -17.10
C LYS A 170 -50.75 -7.19 -15.91
N GLY A 171 -50.04 -6.13 -15.53
CA GLY A 171 -50.40 -5.24 -14.47
C GLY A 171 -50.31 -3.77 -14.84
N PHE A 172 -51.21 -2.95 -14.24
CA PHE A 172 -51.10 -1.50 -14.25
C PHE A 172 -50.87 -1.04 -12.81
N ILE A 173 -49.82 -0.22 -12.61
CA ILE A 173 -49.31 0.16 -11.30
C ILE A 173 -49.21 1.68 -11.26
N ASN A 174 -49.81 2.29 -10.25
CA ASN A 174 -49.75 3.73 -10.05
C ASN A 174 -48.78 4.04 -8.87
N SER A 175 -47.94 5.01 -9.06
CA SER A 175 -46.90 5.44 -8.10
C SER A 175 -45.99 4.27 -7.63
N ILE A 176 -45.36 3.61 -8.59
CA ILE A 176 -44.43 2.49 -8.32
C ILE A 176 -43.13 2.98 -7.70
N VAL A 177 -42.66 2.26 -6.69
CA VAL A 177 -41.29 2.37 -6.13
C VAL A 177 -40.69 0.98 -6.12
N THR A 178 -39.57 0.82 -6.78
CA THR A 178 -38.82 -0.47 -6.79
C THR A 178 -37.34 -0.27 -6.67
N GLN A 179 -36.71 -1.10 -5.88
CA GLN A 179 -35.24 -1.11 -5.77
C GLN A 179 -34.67 -2.03 -6.85
N GLN A 180 -33.78 -1.49 -7.66
CA GLN A 180 -33.12 -2.20 -8.72
C GLN A 180 -31.62 -1.97 -8.63
N GLY A 181 -30.86 -2.99 -8.24
CA GLY A 181 -29.44 -2.88 -7.98
C GLY A 181 -29.14 -1.94 -6.80
N GLU A 182 -28.25 -0.95 -7.01
CA GLU A 182 -27.90 0.06 -6.00
C GLU A 182 -28.89 1.25 -5.96
N GLY A 183 -29.84 1.33 -6.91
CA GLY A 183 -30.73 2.48 -7.07
C GLY A 183 -32.20 2.15 -6.91
N TYR A 184 -32.99 3.20 -6.82
CA TYR A 184 -34.45 3.17 -6.79
C TYR A 184 -35.00 3.72 -8.09
N VAL A 185 -35.97 3.02 -8.64
CA VAL A 185 -36.76 3.48 -9.78
C VAL A 185 -38.16 3.81 -9.29
N THR A 186 -38.59 5.03 -9.52
CA THR A 186 -39.95 5.48 -9.18
C THR A 186 -40.64 5.99 -10.43
N SER A 187 -41.97 5.82 -10.54
CA SER A 187 -42.77 6.34 -11.64
C SER A 187 -44.23 6.54 -11.21
N GLU A 188 -44.89 7.55 -11.75
CA GLU A 188 -46.30 7.76 -11.48
C GLU A 188 -47.16 6.67 -12.13
N ASN A 189 -46.84 6.26 -13.36
CA ASN A 189 -47.57 5.27 -14.12
C ASN A 189 -46.64 4.21 -14.70
N ALA A 190 -46.90 2.95 -14.34
CA ALA A 190 -46.13 1.81 -14.85
C ALA A 190 -47.07 0.68 -15.31
N LYS A 191 -46.66 -0.03 -16.37
CA LYS A 191 -47.34 -1.19 -16.92
C LYS A 191 -46.37 -2.39 -16.90
N LYS A 192 -46.75 -3.44 -16.14
CA LYS A 192 -46.03 -4.72 -16.16
C LYS A 192 -46.49 -5.55 -17.35
N GLY A 193 -45.59 -6.03 -18.15
CA GLY A 193 -45.80 -6.96 -19.25
C GLY A 193 -45.91 -8.41 -18.77
N ALA A 194 -46.28 -9.31 -19.69
CA ALA A 194 -46.30 -10.75 -19.42
C ALA A 194 -44.89 -11.38 -19.38
N ASP A 195 -43.91 -10.68 -19.90
CA ASP A 195 -42.47 -10.98 -19.96
C ASP A 195 -41.67 -10.43 -18.76
N ASP A 196 -42.37 -10.04 -17.71
CA ASP A 196 -41.86 -9.39 -16.49
C ASP A 196 -41.21 -8.02 -16.72
N GLU A 197 -41.23 -7.48 -17.92
CA GLU A 197 -40.77 -6.15 -18.22
C GLU A 197 -41.77 -5.08 -17.71
N ILE A 198 -41.20 -3.97 -17.19
CA ILE A 198 -42.00 -2.85 -16.70
C ILE A 198 -41.76 -1.65 -17.59
N TYR A 199 -42.80 -1.17 -18.20
CA TYR A 199 -42.83 0.05 -19.02
C TYR A 199 -43.34 1.19 -18.16
N MET A 200 -42.61 2.31 -18.12
CA MET A 200 -42.99 3.47 -17.32
C MET A 200 -42.81 4.77 -18.07
N THR A 201 -43.60 5.76 -17.65
CA THR A 201 -43.50 7.13 -18.13
C THR A 201 -43.26 8.05 -16.95
N GLN A 202 -42.57 9.16 -17.18
CA GLN A 202 -42.21 10.13 -16.16
C GLN A 202 -41.51 9.48 -14.92
N GLY A 203 -40.58 8.59 -15.23
CA GLY A 203 -39.82 7.88 -14.21
C GLY A 203 -38.72 8.75 -13.56
N LYS A 204 -38.34 8.40 -12.36
CA LYS A 204 -37.16 8.94 -11.67
C LYS A 204 -36.25 7.78 -11.32
N TYR A 205 -34.97 7.91 -11.59
CA TYR A 205 -33.93 6.96 -11.12
C TYR A 205 -32.99 7.68 -10.19
N THR A 206 -32.83 7.18 -9.00
CA THR A 206 -31.90 7.73 -7.98
C THR A 206 -31.19 6.63 -7.23
N THR A 207 -30.00 6.91 -6.73
CA THR A 207 -29.27 6.06 -5.76
C THR A 207 -29.33 6.64 -4.34
N CYS A 208 -30.15 7.68 -4.14
CA CYS A 208 -30.45 8.23 -2.83
C CYS A 208 -31.42 7.29 -2.09
N ASP A 209 -31.19 7.03 -0.82
CA ASP A 209 -32.06 6.19 0.02
C ASP A 209 -33.32 6.96 0.54
N ASN A 210 -33.32 8.30 0.41
CA ASN A 210 -34.53 9.07 0.63
C ASN A 210 -35.44 8.93 -0.60
N LYS A 211 -36.45 8.05 -0.48
CA LYS A 211 -37.34 7.69 -1.59
C LYS A 211 -38.35 8.79 -1.90
N GLU A 212 -38.75 9.55 -0.90
CA GLU A 212 -39.81 10.58 -1.02
C GLU A 212 -39.25 11.85 -1.63
N HIS A 213 -38.11 12.32 -1.16
CA HIS A 213 -37.45 13.51 -1.64
C HIS A 213 -35.95 13.23 -1.89
N PRO A 214 -35.61 12.57 -3.02
CA PRO A 214 -34.21 12.26 -3.32
C PRO A 214 -33.43 13.54 -3.65
N HIS A 215 -32.24 13.70 -3.08
CA HIS A 215 -31.39 14.87 -3.30
C HIS A 215 -30.93 15.01 -4.75
N PHE A 216 -30.98 13.93 -5.52
CA PHE A 216 -30.77 13.96 -6.96
C PHE A 216 -31.48 12.80 -7.64
N TYR A 217 -31.90 13.00 -8.87
CA TYR A 217 -32.47 11.94 -9.70
C TYR A 217 -32.31 12.25 -11.17
N LEU A 218 -32.28 11.20 -11.98
CA LEU A 218 -32.49 11.29 -13.42
C LEU A 218 -33.96 11.24 -13.69
N LYS A 219 -34.53 12.33 -14.23
CA LYS A 219 -35.91 12.41 -14.72
C LYS A 219 -35.95 11.73 -16.08
N LEU A 220 -36.65 10.61 -16.17
CA LEU A 220 -36.75 9.78 -17.36
C LEU A 220 -38.13 10.07 -18.04
N SER A 221 -38.11 10.44 -19.30
CA SER A 221 -39.36 10.65 -20.06
C SER A 221 -40.10 9.34 -20.22
N MET A 222 -39.42 8.30 -20.60
CA MET A 222 -39.89 6.92 -20.71
C MET A 222 -38.79 5.95 -20.34
N ALA A 223 -39.15 4.82 -19.72
CA ALA A 223 -38.20 3.78 -19.40
C ALA A 223 -38.78 2.37 -19.51
N LYS A 224 -37.96 1.41 -19.84
CA LYS A 224 -38.24 -0.02 -19.82
C LYS A 224 -37.32 -0.65 -18.81
N VAL A 225 -37.85 -1.18 -17.73
CA VAL A 225 -37.10 -1.90 -16.70
C VAL A 225 -37.17 -3.39 -16.96
N ARG A 226 -36.06 -4.04 -17.09
CA ARG A 226 -35.91 -5.50 -17.11
C ARG A 226 -35.33 -5.92 -15.74
N PRO A 227 -36.14 -6.45 -14.82
CA PRO A 227 -35.72 -6.78 -13.48
C PRO A 227 -34.45 -7.65 -13.46
N LYS A 228 -33.52 -7.35 -12.55
CA LYS A 228 -32.22 -8.03 -12.42
C LYS A 228 -31.28 -7.91 -13.64
N LYS A 229 -31.66 -7.21 -14.70
CA LYS A 229 -30.89 -7.06 -15.92
C LYS A 229 -30.44 -5.63 -16.15
N ASP A 230 -31.38 -4.75 -16.52
CA ASP A 230 -31.08 -3.34 -16.82
C ASP A 230 -32.33 -2.45 -16.86
N VAL A 231 -32.10 -1.15 -16.90
CA VAL A 231 -33.11 -0.13 -17.33
C VAL A 231 -32.65 0.48 -18.63
N VAL A 232 -33.49 0.44 -19.65
CA VAL A 232 -33.28 1.18 -20.89
C VAL A 232 -34.24 2.39 -20.87
N PHE A 233 -33.73 3.58 -21.13
CA PHE A 233 -34.53 4.81 -21.04
C PHE A 233 -34.33 5.70 -22.27
N GLY A 234 -35.39 6.49 -22.59
CA GLY A 234 -35.36 7.54 -23.57
C GLY A 234 -34.72 8.83 -23.03
N PRO A 235 -35.20 10.01 -23.48
CA PRO A 235 -34.65 11.26 -23.00
C PRO A 235 -34.69 11.37 -21.47
N ALA A 236 -33.52 11.70 -20.87
CA ALA A 236 -33.35 11.85 -19.44
C ALA A 236 -32.66 13.17 -19.11
N GLN A 237 -33.06 13.81 -18.03
CA GLN A 237 -32.47 15.03 -17.51
C GLN A 237 -32.07 14.84 -16.06
N LEU A 238 -30.86 15.32 -15.71
CA LEU A 238 -30.41 15.32 -14.34
C LEU A 238 -31.06 16.44 -13.54
N VAL A 239 -31.62 16.11 -12.38
CA VAL A 239 -32.21 17.03 -11.42
C VAL A 239 -31.48 16.87 -10.09
N VAL A 240 -31.09 17.96 -9.47
CA VAL A 240 -30.42 18.01 -8.14
C VAL A 240 -31.20 18.99 -7.27
N GLU A 241 -31.63 18.54 -6.09
CA GLU A 241 -32.48 19.33 -5.16
C GLU A 241 -33.65 19.99 -5.93
N ASP A 242 -34.34 19.20 -6.77
CA ASP A 242 -35.45 19.62 -7.66
C ASP A 242 -35.12 20.70 -8.71
N VAL A 243 -33.84 21.09 -8.82
CA VAL A 243 -33.38 22.01 -9.86
C VAL A 243 -32.90 21.22 -11.09
N PRO A 244 -33.57 21.36 -12.25
CA PRO A 244 -33.14 20.68 -13.47
C PRO A 244 -31.84 21.29 -13.98
N LEU A 245 -30.80 20.48 -14.11
CA LEU A 245 -29.52 20.89 -14.67
C LEU A 245 -29.56 20.81 -16.22
N PRO A 246 -28.73 21.62 -16.92
CA PRO A 246 -28.66 21.60 -18.39
C PRO A 246 -27.93 20.35 -18.94
N ILE A 247 -28.02 19.23 -18.21
CA ILE A 247 -27.45 17.94 -18.57
C ILE A 247 -28.59 17.03 -18.97
N ALA A 248 -28.74 16.79 -20.27
CA ALA A 248 -29.72 15.88 -20.81
C ALA A 248 -29.06 14.82 -21.69
N VAL A 249 -29.54 13.61 -21.61
CA VAL A 249 -29.10 12.46 -22.41
C VAL A 249 -30.28 11.99 -23.28
N PRO A 250 -30.13 11.85 -24.61
CA PRO A 250 -31.24 11.49 -25.47
C PRO A 250 -31.75 10.06 -25.24
N PHE A 251 -30.87 9.14 -24.86
CA PHE A 251 -31.20 7.75 -24.49
C PHE A 251 -30.02 7.14 -23.73
N GLY A 252 -30.28 6.07 -22.99
CA GLY A 252 -29.25 5.35 -22.26
C GLY A 252 -29.74 4.04 -21.63
N PHE A 253 -28.87 3.38 -20.90
CA PHE A 253 -29.23 2.20 -20.12
C PHE A 253 -28.37 2.09 -18.87
N PHE A 254 -28.92 1.50 -17.81
CA PHE A 254 -28.19 1.16 -16.59
C PHE A 254 -28.29 -0.35 -16.36
N PRO A 255 -27.18 -1.09 -16.31
CA PRO A 255 -27.21 -2.48 -15.92
C PRO A 255 -27.39 -2.64 -14.40
N PHE A 256 -28.25 -3.56 -13.95
CA PHE A 256 -28.47 -3.87 -12.53
C PHE A 256 -27.60 -5.02 -12.02
N SER A 257 -26.69 -5.53 -12.81
CA SER A 257 -25.89 -6.67 -12.41
C SER A 257 -25.00 -6.31 -11.23
N SER A 258 -25.01 -7.12 -10.18
CA SER A 258 -24.03 -7.11 -9.10
C SER A 258 -22.65 -7.60 -9.56
N SER A 259 -22.53 -8.12 -10.78
CA SER A 259 -21.29 -8.49 -11.43
C SER A 259 -20.68 -7.27 -12.13
N TYR A 260 -19.34 -7.19 -12.14
CA TYR A 260 -18.63 -6.16 -12.88
C TYR A 260 -19.02 -6.17 -14.36
N SER A 261 -19.13 -5.00 -14.97
CA SER A 261 -19.50 -4.83 -16.38
C SER A 261 -18.60 -3.81 -17.06
N SER A 262 -18.41 -3.99 -18.36
CA SER A 262 -17.72 -3.02 -19.21
C SER A 262 -18.61 -1.79 -19.47
N GLY A 263 -18.00 -0.62 -19.65
CA GLY A 263 -18.78 0.60 -19.89
C GLY A 263 -17.91 1.82 -20.22
N PHE A 264 -18.58 2.89 -20.64
CA PHE A 264 -17.95 4.17 -20.93
C PHE A 264 -17.64 4.93 -19.65
N ILE A 265 -16.47 5.57 -19.61
CA ILE A 265 -16.05 6.50 -18.56
C ILE A 265 -16.24 7.90 -19.11
N MET A 266 -17.07 8.70 -18.43
CA MET A 266 -17.37 10.06 -18.85
C MET A 266 -16.16 10.96 -18.64
N PRO A 267 -15.79 11.80 -19.62
CA PRO A 267 -14.68 12.71 -19.50
C PRO A 267 -14.98 13.84 -18.52
N THR A 268 -13.94 14.35 -17.87
CA THR A 268 -13.96 15.64 -17.19
C THR A 268 -13.68 16.74 -18.18
N TYR A 269 -14.36 17.87 -18.06
CA TYR A 269 -14.15 19.04 -18.88
C TYR A 269 -13.66 20.21 -18.02
N GLY A 270 -13.01 21.14 -18.66
CA GLY A 270 -12.48 22.34 -18.02
C GLY A 270 -11.64 23.13 -19.01
N ASP A 271 -10.96 24.16 -18.49
CA ASP A 271 -10.06 24.99 -19.26
C ASP A 271 -8.68 25.09 -18.58
N GLU A 272 -7.67 25.34 -19.37
CA GLU A 272 -6.31 25.60 -18.96
C GLU A 272 -5.68 26.66 -19.86
N MET A 273 -5.04 27.65 -19.23
CA MET A 273 -4.51 28.83 -19.89
C MET A 273 -3.61 28.52 -21.10
N ASN A 274 -2.72 27.54 -20.97
CA ASN A 274 -1.72 27.25 -22.00
C ASN A 274 -2.23 26.35 -23.12
N ARG A 275 -3.16 25.42 -22.82
CA ARG A 275 -3.64 24.38 -23.74
C ARG A 275 -5.11 24.55 -24.16
N GLY A 276 -5.84 25.50 -23.54
CA GLY A 276 -7.25 25.80 -23.83
C GLY A 276 -8.23 24.83 -23.14
N PHE A 277 -9.45 24.75 -23.67
CA PHE A 277 -10.45 23.83 -23.15
C PHE A 277 -10.02 22.37 -23.33
N TYR A 278 -10.38 21.53 -22.34
CA TYR A 278 -10.03 20.12 -22.38
C TYR A 278 -11.23 19.20 -22.08
N LEU A 279 -11.14 18.00 -22.65
CA LEU A 279 -11.86 16.82 -22.23
C LEU A 279 -10.80 15.79 -21.79
N ARG A 280 -10.86 15.33 -20.53
CA ARG A 280 -9.85 14.45 -19.93
C ARG A 280 -10.47 13.25 -19.25
N ASP A 281 -9.66 12.20 -19.13
CA ASP A 281 -9.97 10.99 -18.37
C ASP A 281 -11.26 10.28 -18.86
N GLY A 282 -11.70 10.59 -20.10
CA GLY A 282 -12.78 9.91 -20.79
C GLY A 282 -12.30 8.68 -21.53
N GLY A 283 -13.12 7.63 -21.60
CA GLY A 283 -12.72 6.43 -22.29
C GLY A 283 -13.62 5.23 -22.08
N TYR A 284 -13.03 4.06 -22.02
CA TYR A 284 -13.77 2.82 -21.88
C TYR A 284 -13.12 1.88 -20.86
N TYR A 285 -13.95 1.32 -19.99
CA TYR A 285 -13.59 0.27 -19.03
C TYR A 285 -13.95 -1.10 -19.58
N PHE A 286 -12.98 -1.98 -19.69
CA PHE A 286 -13.13 -3.37 -20.09
C PHE A 286 -13.11 -4.27 -18.86
N ALA A 287 -14.23 -4.86 -18.50
CA ALA A 287 -14.32 -5.92 -17.51
C ALA A 287 -13.95 -7.27 -18.15
N ILE A 288 -12.65 -7.57 -18.21
CA ILE A 288 -12.16 -8.76 -18.94
C ILE A 288 -12.56 -10.05 -18.21
N ASN A 289 -12.30 -10.11 -16.90
CA ASN A 289 -12.69 -11.23 -16.04
C ASN A 289 -12.55 -10.83 -14.56
N ASP A 290 -12.96 -11.71 -13.64
CA ASP A 290 -12.92 -11.47 -12.18
C ASP A 290 -11.52 -11.15 -11.61
N ARG A 291 -10.48 -11.21 -12.41
CA ARG A 291 -9.09 -11.06 -11.97
C ARG A 291 -8.35 -9.93 -12.64
N VAL A 292 -8.82 -9.46 -13.77
CA VAL A 292 -8.12 -8.47 -14.60
C VAL A 292 -9.13 -7.51 -15.19
N ASP A 293 -8.91 -6.23 -15.03
CA ASP A 293 -9.61 -5.16 -15.73
C ASP A 293 -8.68 -4.39 -16.67
N LEU A 294 -9.23 -3.55 -17.53
CA LEU A 294 -8.48 -2.64 -18.38
C LEU A 294 -9.28 -1.36 -18.56
N LYS A 295 -8.64 -0.22 -18.29
CA LYS A 295 -9.17 1.12 -18.60
C LYS A 295 -8.33 1.74 -19.71
N ILE A 296 -8.96 2.20 -20.76
CA ILE A 296 -8.30 3.03 -21.79
C ILE A 296 -8.93 4.41 -21.71
N LEU A 297 -8.12 5.41 -21.38
CA LEU A 297 -8.55 6.79 -21.18
C LEU A 297 -7.82 7.72 -22.14
N GLY A 298 -8.53 8.70 -22.66
CA GLY A 298 -8.01 9.73 -23.52
C GLY A 298 -8.12 11.12 -22.92
N GLU A 299 -7.28 12.03 -23.38
CA GLU A 299 -7.40 13.45 -23.10
C GLU A 299 -7.10 14.25 -24.36
N ILE A 300 -7.86 15.29 -24.59
CA ILE A 300 -7.71 16.20 -25.72
C ILE A 300 -7.88 17.65 -25.30
N TYR A 301 -7.16 18.54 -25.95
CA TYR A 301 -7.16 19.97 -25.68
C TYR A 301 -7.35 20.76 -26.97
N THR A 302 -8.03 21.89 -26.90
CA THR A 302 -8.40 22.71 -28.09
C THR A 302 -7.18 23.23 -28.83
N LYS A 303 -6.02 23.48 -28.17
CA LYS A 303 -4.78 23.89 -28.83
C LYS A 303 -3.95 22.73 -29.40
N GLY A 304 -4.55 21.52 -29.48
CA GLY A 304 -3.98 20.38 -30.17
C GLY A 304 -3.05 19.48 -29.32
N SER A 305 -2.98 19.67 -27.99
CA SER A 305 -2.39 18.71 -27.06
C SER A 305 -3.32 17.50 -26.90
N TRP A 306 -2.77 16.32 -26.70
CA TRP A 306 -3.54 15.10 -26.48
C TRP A 306 -2.77 14.08 -25.67
N GLY A 307 -3.46 13.15 -25.06
CA GLY A 307 -2.88 12.05 -24.30
C GLY A 307 -3.71 10.78 -24.36
N LEU A 308 -3.05 9.67 -24.15
CA LEU A 308 -3.67 8.35 -24.05
C LEU A 308 -3.08 7.63 -22.84
N SER A 309 -3.92 6.99 -22.04
CA SER A 309 -3.49 6.13 -20.93
C SER A 309 -4.22 4.80 -20.92
N ALA A 310 -3.50 3.76 -20.49
CA ALA A 310 -4.03 2.42 -20.29
C ALA A 310 -3.69 1.99 -18.87
N ALA A 311 -4.70 1.69 -18.06
CA ALA A 311 -4.55 1.23 -16.69
C ALA A 311 -5.27 -0.10 -16.48
N SER A 312 -4.64 -1.01 -15.76
CA SER A 312 -5.14 -2.35 -15.50
C SER A 312 -4.85 -2.73 -14.05
N ASN A 313 -5.87 -3.19 -13.33
CA ASN A 313 -5.70 -3.86 -12.05
C ASN A 313 -5.84 -5.36 -12.26
N TYR A 314 -5.02 -6.12 -11.57
CA TYR A 314 -5.12 -7.56 -11.59
C TYR A 314 -4.89 -8.14 -10.19
N ASN A 315 -5.74 -9.09 -9.81
CA ASN A 315 -5.71 -9.70 -8.48
C ASN A 315 -6.12 -11.17 -8.55
N LYS A 316 -5.36 -12.01 -7.89
CA LYS A 316 -5.71 -13.40 -7.66
C LYS A 316 -5.48 -13.74 -6.19
N ARG A 317 -6.57 -13.87 -5.43
CA ARG A 317 -6.55 -14.13 -4.00
C ARG A 317 -5.56 -15.24 -3.63
N TYR A 318 -4.74 -14.99 -2.61
CA TYR A 318 -3.65 -15.87 -2.13
C TYR A 318 -2.54 -16.17 -3.15
N LYS A 319 -2.45 -15.43 -4.26
CA LYS A 319 -1.37 -15.61 -5.24
C LYS A 319 -0.64 -14.33 -5.56
N TYR A 320 -1.33 -13.32 -6.06
CA TYR A 320 -0.72 -12.03 -6.40
C TYR A 320 -1.77 -10.93 -6.55
N SER A 321 -1.31 -9.71 -6.41
CA SER A 321 -2.05 -8.50 -6.77
C SER A 321 -1.12 -7.53 -7.47
N GLY A 322 -1.68 -6.67 -8.32
CA GLY A 322 -0.89 -5.67 -9.01
C GLY A 322 -1.74 -4.66 -9.76
N TYR A 323 -1.04 -3.60 -10.16
CA TYR A 323 -1.57 -2.48 -10.92
C TYR A 323 -0.56 -2.11 -12.00
N PHE A 324 -1.04 -1.87 -13.20
CA PHE A 324 -0.24 -1.39 -14.32
C PHE A 324 -0.88 -0.13 -14.91
N ASN A 325 -0.09 0.89 -15.17
CA ASN A 325 -0.54 2.10 -15.87
C ASN A 325 0.55 2.56 -16.83
N ALA A 326 0.19 2.75 -18.08
CA ALA A 326 1.03 3.38 -19.10
C ALA A 326 0.32 4.59 -19.66
N SER A 327 0.97 5.73 -19.70
CA SER A 327 0.43 6.97 -20.25
C SER A 327 1.41 7.63 -21.21
N TYR A 328 0.87 8.21 -22.26
CA TYR A 328 1.61 8.96 -23.28
C TYR A 328 0.93 10.31 -23.50
N LEU A 329 1.71 11.38 -23.44
CA LEU A 329 1.24 12.76 -23.58
C LEU A 329 1.98 13.45 -24.72
N VAL A 330 1.27 14.19 -25.53
CA VAL A 330 1.83 15.15 -26.48
C VAL A 330 1.33 16.54 -26.08
N THR A 331 2.20 17.32 -25.47
CA THR A 331 1.89 18.66 -24.99
C THR A 331 2.41 19.69 -25.96
N LYS A 332 1.53 20.54 -26.44
CA LYS A 332 1.86 21.70 -27.31
C LYS A 332 1.57 22.97 -26.53
N THR A 333 2.57 23.82 -26.40
CA THR A 333 2.48 25.12 -25.74
C THR A 333 2.92 26.22 -26.69
N GLY A 334 2.40 27.44 -26.52
CA GLY A 334 2.62 28.53 -27.43
C GLY A 334 1.77 28.44 -28.71
N GLU A 335 1.95 29.42 -29.62
CA GLU A 335 1.27 29.45 -30.90
C GLU A 335 2.17 28.99 -32.03
N LYS A 336 1.61 28.19 -32.95
CA LYS A 336 2.38 27.67 -34.09
C LYS A 336 2.96 28.82 -34.87
N ASN A 337 4.27 28.78 -35.18
CA ASN A 337 5.08 29.78 -35.82
C ASN A 337 5.55 30.96 -34.91
N MET A 338 5.30 30.92 -33.60
CA MET A 338 5.87 31.86 -32.65
C MET A 338 7.10 31.25 -31.94
N PRO A 339 8.04 32.06 -31.42
CA PRO A 339 9.25 31.56 -30.77
C PRO A 339 9.02 30.76 -29.51
N ASP A 340 7.85 30.91 -28.89
CA ASP A 340 7.43 30.20 -27.69
C ASP A 340 6.75 28.84 -27.98
N TYR A 341 6.62 28.47 -29.26
CA TYR A 341 6.01 27.18 -29.64
C TYR A 341 6.92 26.03 -29.28
N ASN A 342 6.42 25.17 -28.39
CA ASN A 342 7.13 23.97 -27.95
C ASN A 342 6.22 22.74 -28.00
N VAL A 343 6.81 21.59 -28.37
CA VAL A 343 6.13 20.29 -28.40
C VAL A 343 6.91 19.30 -27.53
N SER A 344 6.33 18.91 -26.42
CA SER A 344 6.85 17.84 -25.57
C SER A 344 6.12 16.52 -25.83
N LYS A 345 6.88 15.44 -25.89
CA LYS A 345 6.36 14.06 -26.00
C LYS A 345 6.82 13.30 -24.78
N ASP A 346 5.90 12.99 -23.92
CA ASP A 346 6.16 12.45 -22.59
C ASP A 346 5.46 11.11 -22.39
N PHE A 347 6.11 10.22 -21.67
CA PHE A 347 5.50 8.96 -21.28
C PHE A 347 5.77 8.64 -19.80
N ARG A 348 4.90 7.84 -19.20
CA ARG A 348 5.04 7.30 -17.85
C ARG A 348 4.57 5.87 -17.82
N ILE A 349 5.34 5.03 -17.16
CA ILE A 349 4.99 3.63 -16.87
C ILE A 349 5.04 3.45 -15.36
N GLN A 350 3.94 2.97 -14.82
CA GLN A 350 3.82 2.58 -13.41
C GLN A 350 3.39 1.12 -13.36
N TRP A 351 4.12 0.33 -12.62
CA TRP A 351 3.78 -1.07 -12.40
C TRP A 351 4.06 -1.45 -10.95
N SER A 352 3.03 -1.88 -10.26
CA SER A 352 3.13 -2.44 -8.93
C SER A 352 2.68 -3.89 -8.99
N HIS A 353 3.51 -4.79 -8.50
CA HIS A 353 3.18 -6.21 -8.39
C HIS A 353 3.66 -6.74 -7.05
N ARG A 354 2.80 -7.47 -6.38
CA ARG A 354 3.11 -8.15 -5.12
C ARG A 354 2.61 -9.58 -5.17
N GLN A 355 3.51 -10.51 -5.00
CA GLN A 355 3.19 -11.91 -4.77
C GLN A 355 2.75 -12.09 -3.31
N ASP A 356 1.67 -12.82 -3.09
CA ASP A 356 1.20 -13.19 -1.74
C ASP A 356 2.15 -14.25 -1.14
N SER A 357 2.48 -14.12 0.14
CA SER A 357 3.35 -15.08 0.86
C SER A 357 2.79 -16.51 0.85
N LYS A 358 1.46 -16.66 0.77
CA LYS A 358 0.79 -17.97 0.66
C LYS A 358 0.93 -18.62 -0.73
N ALA A 359 1.34 -17.86 -1.74
CA ALA A 359 1.52 -18.39 -3.11
C ALA A 359 2.71 -19.33 -3.21
N SER A 360 3.80 -19.01 -2.48
CA SER A 360 4.99 -19.85 -2.38
C SER A 360 5.75 -19.49 -1.10
N PRO A 361 5.98 -20.45 -0.20
CA PRO A 361 6.74 -20.20 1.04
C PRO A 361 8.22 -19.91 0.76
N ASN A 362 8.74 -20.36 -0.39
CA ASN A 362 10.18 -20.35 -0.70
C ASN A 362 10.54 -19.35 -1.80
N SER A 363 9.61 -18.63 -2.38
CA SER A 363 9.91 -17.59 -3.37
C SER A 363 9.04 -16.37 -3.19
N SER A 364 9.59 -15.20 -3.47
CA SER A 364 8.85 -13.95 -3.51
C SER A 364 9.19 -13.17 -4.79
N PHE A 365 8.17 -12.55 -5.37
CA PHE A 365 8.32 -11.64 -6.49
C PHE A 365 7.57 -10.36 -6.20
N SER A 366 8.26 -9.23 -6.36
CA SER A 366 7.65 -7.91 -6.22
C SER A 366 8.21 -6.95 -7.27
N ALA A 367 7.36 -6.04 -7.73
CA ALA A 367 7.75 -4.97 -8.62
C ALA A 367 7.11 -3.66 -8.18
N SER A 368 7.90 -2.60 -8.19
CA SER A 368 7.45 -1.23 -7.97
C SER A 368 8.17 -0.36 -9.00
N VAL A 369 7.54 -0.18 -10.15
CA VAL A 369 8.10 0.59 -11.28
C VAL A 369 7.38 1.92 -11.38
N ASN A 370 8.13 3.02 -11.38
CA ASN A 370 7.66 4.37 -11.64
C ASN A 370 8.70 5.06 -12.54
N PHE A 371 8.55 4.85 -13.83
CA PHE A 371 9.45 5.36 -14.83
C PHE A 371 8.75 6.36 -15.74
N ALA A 372 9.33 7.53 -15.98
CA ALA A 372 8.74 8.56 -16.81
C ALA A 372 9.83 9.40 -17.48
N THR A 373 9.50 10.08 -18.57
CA THR A 373 10.36 11.17 -19.09
C THR A 373 10.50 12.28 -18.05
N SER A 374 11.64 12.96 -18.03
CA SER A 374 11.94 14.00 -17.03
C SER A 374 10.98 15.20 -17.09
N SER A 375 10.34 15.42 -18.23
CA SER A 375 9.35 16.48 -18.45
C SER A 375 7.91 16.07 -18.12
N TYR A 376 7.64 14.77 -17.91
CA TYR A 376 6.27 14.25 -17.74
C TYR A 376 5.47 14.98 -16.65
N ASP A 377 6.05 15.16 -15.45
CA ASP A 377 5.34 15.79 -14.34
C ASP A 377 5.07 17.28 -14.55
N ARG A 378 5.84 17.93 -15.42
CA ARG A 378 5.61 19.33 -15.84
C ARG A 378 4.58 19.42 -16.97
N SER A 379 4.42 18.37 -17.75
CA SER A 379 3.49 18.29 -18.88
C SER A 379 2.12 17.75 -18.46
N SER A 380 2.07 16.88 -17.44
CA SER A 380 0.83 16.26 -16.96
C SER A 380 0.04 17.20 -16.07
N LEU A 381 -1.20 17.50 -16.45
CA LEU A 381 -2.06 18.37 -15.65
C LEU A 381 -2.37 17.79 -14.26
N SER A 382 -2.49 16.47 -14.14
CA SER A 382 -2.69 15.80 -12.85
C SER A 382 -1.49 15.98 -11.91
N SER A 383 -0.27 15.93 -12.44
CA SER A 383 0.96 16.14 -11.67
C SER A 383 1.16 17.61 -11.29
N LEU A 384 0.74 18.56 -12.13
CA LEU A 384 0.80 19.99 -11.83
C LEU A 384 -0.06 20.38 -10.61
N TYR A 385 -1.15 19.64 -10.38
CA TYR A 385 -2.03 19.86 -9.23
C TYR A 385 -1.70 18.98 -8.02
N ASP A 386 -0.71 18.10 -8.12
CA ASP A 386 -0.19 17.31 -7.02
C ASP A 386 1.16 17.85 -6.57
N PRO A 387 1.22 18.57 -5.43
CA PRO A 387 2.46 19.17 -4.94
C PRO A 387 3.55 18.15 -4.69
N SER A 388 3.19 16.95 -4.27
CA SER A 388 4.15 15.88 -3.99
C SER A 388 4.75 15.32 -5.27
N ALA A 389 3.95 15.12 -6.31
CA ALA A 389 4.41 14.69 -7.62
C ALA A 389 5.28 15.76 -8.29
N TYR A 390 4.87 17.02 -8.20
CA TYR A 390 5.58 18.14 -8.80
C TYR A 390 6.93 18.45 -8.14
N SER A 391 6.99 18.36 -6.81
CA SER A 391 8.22 18.66 -6.04
C SER A 391 9.20 17.47 -5.97
N ASN A 392 8.75 16.26 -6.26
CA ASN A 392 9.60 15.08 -6.19
C ASN A 392 10.41 14.90 -7.47
N ASN A 393 11.69 15.25 -7.38
CA ASN A 393 12.62 15.14 -8.50
C ASN A 393 13.23 13.73 -8.67
N THR A 394 12.95 12.81 -7.74
CA THR A 394 13.54 11.46 -7.77
C THR A 394 12.46 10.41 -7.97
N LYS A 395 12.63 9.55 -8.98
CA LYS A 395 11.77 8.39 -9.23
C LYS A 395 12.60 7.14 -9.07
N ALA A 396 12.11 6.21 -8.27
CA ALA A 396 12.73 4.93 -8.06
C ALA A 396 11.86 3.81 -8.64
N SER A 397 12.49 2.87 -9.31
CA SER A 397 11.86 1.67 -9.84
C SER A 397 12.66 0.45 -9.40
N SER A 398 11.99 -0.57 -8.88
CA SER A 398 12.63 -1.81 -8.49
C SER A 398 11.77 -3.01 -8.87
N VAL A 399 12.43 -4.06 -9.35
CA VAL A 399 11.81 -5.37 -9.57
C VAL A 399 12.68 -6.39 -8.84
N SER A 400 12.13 -7.10 -7.87
CA SER A 400 12.84 -8.00 -7.01
C SER A 400 12.28 -9.42 -7.11
N TYR A 401 13.16 -10.37 -7.22
CA TYR A 401 12.85 -11.79 -7.11
C TYR A 401 13.78 -12.43 -6.09
N SER A 402 13.23 -13.18 -5.16
CA SER A 402 14.03 -13.97 -4.23
C SER A 402 13.53 -15.40 -4.15
N ARG A 403 14.48 -16.33 -3.95
CA ARG A 403 14.19 -17.75 -3.74
C ARG A 403 15.08 -18.30 -2.64
N ASN A 404 14.42 -18.93 -1.69
CA ASN A 404 15.07 -19.62 -0.59
C ASN A 404 15.03 -21.13 -0.82
N PHE A 405 16.14 -21.80 -0.55
CA PHE A 405 16.30 -23.27 -0.57
C PHE A 405 16.61 -23.74 0.85
N PRO A 406 15.57 -24.00 1.67
CA PRO A 406 15.76 -24.29 3.10
C PRO A 406 16.62 -25.52 3.37
N GLU A 407 16.57 -26.54 2.50
CA GLU A 407 17.28 -27.80 2.66
C GLU A 407 18.81 -27.63 2.71
N ILE A 408 19.32 -26.67 1.94
CA ILE A 408 20.77 -26.39 1.85
C ILE A 408 21.12 -25.02 2.46
N GLY A 409 20.13 -24.30 2.99
CA GLY A 409 20.32 -22.96 3.57
C GLY A 409 20.76 -21.90 2.56
N LEU A 410 20.42 -22.06 1.27
CA LEU A 410 20.80 -21.14 0.20
C LEU A 410 19.65 -20.17 -0.11
N ASN A 411 19.96 -18.86 -0.11
CA ASN A 411 19.05 -17.81 -0.59
C ASN A 411 19.66 -17.12 -1.80
N ILE A 412 18.88 -16.94 -2.84
CA ILE A 412 19.25 -16.21 -4.05
C ILE A 412 18.24 -15.10 -4.24
N SER A 413 18.70 -13.85 -4.32
CA SER A 413 17.86 -12.70 -4.64
C SER A 413 18.45 -11.88 -5.78
N SER A 414 17.59 -11.44 -6.68
CA SER A 414 17.98 -10.59 -7.81
C SER A 414 17.06 -9.38 -7.83
N THR A 415 17.64 -8.19 -7.91
CA THR A 415 16.92 -6.93 -7.97
C THR A 415 17.38 -6.13 -9.19
N PHE A 416 16.41 -5.53 -9.87
CA PHE A 416 16.63 -4.57 -10.95
C PHE A 416 16.19 -3.21 -10.43
N ASN A 417 17.12 -2.26 -10.33
CA ASN A 417 16.87 -0.93 -9.81
C ASN A 417 17.12 0.12 -10.88
N ILE A 418 16.21 1.09 -10.98
CA ILE A 418 16.38 2.28 -11.80
C ILE A 418 16.01 3.48 -10.93
N THR A 419 16.95 4.41 -10.77
CA THR A 419 16.71 5.68 -10.09
C THR A 419 16.89 6.80 -11.08
N GLN A 420 15.85 7.62 -11.26
CA GLN A 420 15.88 8.79 -12.14
C GLN A 420 15.87 10.06 -11.28
N ASN A 421 16.65 11.03 -11.67
CA ASN A 421 16.54 12.41 -11.21
C ASN A 421 16.00 13.27 -12.36
N THR A 422 14.78 13.75 -12.22
CA THR A 422 14.07 14.49 -13.27
C THR A 422 14.57 15.92 -13.41
N ARG A 423 15.33 16.45 -12.44
CA ARG A 423 15.89 17.81 -12.48
C ARG A 423 17.03 17.93 -13.48
N ASP A 424 17.93 16.97 -13.47
CA ASP A 424 19.13 16.92 -14.32
C ASP A 424 19.06 15.82 -15.38
N SER A 425 17.93 15.14 -15.47
CA SER A 425 17.67 14.02 -16.41
C SER A 425 18.65 12.87 -16.27
N SER A 426 19.25 12.68 -15.09
CA SER A 426 20.18 11.58 -14.86
C SER A 426 19.43 10.31 -14.48
N VAL A 427 19.95 9.18 -14.94
CA VAL A 427 19.43 7.85 -14.68
C VAL A 427 20.55 6.95 -14.21
N ASN A 428 20.41 6.44 -13.00
CA ASN A 428 21.25 5.38 -12.49
C ASN A 428 20.50 4.05 -12.59
N MET A 429 21.11 3.08 -13.27
CA MET A 429 20.53 1.73 -13.41
C MET A 429 21.45 0.68 -12.84
N THR A 430 20.88 -0.29 -12.13
CA THR A 430 21.56 -1.50 -11.68
C THR A 430 20.77 -2.70 -12.16
N LEU A 431 21.35 -3.44 -13.13
CA LEU A 431 20.68 -4.53 -13.86
C LEU A 431 21.65 -5.69 -14.16
N PRO A 432 21.62 -6.82 -13.48
CA PRO A 432 20.99 -7.10 -12.20
C PRO A 432 21.87 -6.69 -11.00
N ASP A 433 21.24 -6.62 -9.82
CA ASP A 433 21.89 -6.73 -8.52
C ASP A 433 21.52 -8.10 -7.96
N LEU A 434 22.48 -9.05 -8.02
CA LEU A 434 22.27 -10.44 -7.62
C LEU A 434 22.98 -10.69 -6.31
N ASN A 435 22.26 -11.20 -5.32
CA ASN A 435 22.79 -11.63 -4.05
C ASN A 435 22.56 -13.13 -3.86
N ILE A 436 23.63 -13.84 -3.54
CA ILE A 436 23.65 -15.27 -3.22
C ILE A 436 24.15 -15.40 -1.79
N SER A 437 23.34 -15.96 -0.91
CA SER A 437 23.68 -16.13 0.50
C SER A 437 23.50 -17.58 0.91
N LEU A 438 24.58 -18.21 1.37
CA LEU A 438 24.55 -19.51 1.99
C LEU A 438 24.59 -19.31 3.50
N SER A 439 23.58 -19.82 4.19
CA SER A 439 23.52 -19.78 5.65
C SER A 439 24.72 -20.48 6.27
N ARG A 440 25.01 -20.12 7.54
CA ARG A 440 26.09 -20.70 8.29
C ARG A 440 26.00 -22.24 8.32
N ILE A 441 27.03 -22.90 7.85
CA ILE A 441 27.16 -24.35 7.88
C ILE A 441 28.36 -24.76 8.79
N TYR A 442 28.27 -25.93 9.36
CA TYR A 442 29.31 -26.52 10.20
C TYR A 442 29.81 -27.80 9.51
N PRO A 443 30.77 -27.70 8.59
CA PRO A 443 31.16 -28.82 7.73
C PRO A 443 31.80 -29.98 8.49
N PHE A 444 32.36 -29.71 9.64
CA PHE A 444 33.04 -30.72 10.48
C PHE A 444 32.17 -31.25 11.62
N LYS A 445 30.89 -30.85 11.70
CA LYS A 445 29.98 -31.29 12.76
C LYS A 445 29.54 -32.74 12.50
N ARG A 446 29.70 -33.59 13.50
CA ARG A 446 29.21 -34.97 13.45
C ARG A 446 27.70 -35.06 13.31
N LYS A 447 27.22 -35.95 12.45
CA LYS A 447 25.76 -36.20 12.28
C LYS A 447 25.08 -36.77 13.52
N LYS A 448 25.80 -37.58 14.30
CA LYS A 448 25.35 -38.15 15.60
C LYS A 448 26.38 -37.72 16.65
N ALA A 449 26.02 -36.69 17.44
CA ALA A 449 26.86 -36.21 18.50
C ALA A 449 26.69 -37.10 19.75
N ALA A 450 27.78 -37.76 20.19
CA ALA A 450 27.86 -38.37 21.50
C ALA A 450 28.97 -37.64 22.26
N GLY A 451 28.63 -37.05 23.42
CA GLY A 451 29.53 -36.23 24.26
C GLY A 451 29.68 -34.78 23.78
N ASP A 452 30.62 -34.08 24.39
CA ASP A 452 30.84 -32.64 24.08
C ASP A 452 31.35 -32.39 22.66
N GLU A 453 30.96 -31.23 22.11
CA GLU A 453 31.42 -30.80 20.80
C GLU A 453 32.94 -30.56 20.80
N ARG A 454 33.64 -31.18 19.83
CA ARG A 454 35.07 -30.99 19.62
C ARG A 454 35.36 -29.60 19.06
N TRP A 455 36.58 -29.09 19.25
CA TRP A 455 36.93 -27.73 18.82
C TRP A 455 36.73 -27.49 17.32
N TYR A 456 36.97 -28.45 16.44
CA TYR A 456 36.79 -28.35 15.00
C TYR A 456 35.31 -28.40 14.55
N GLU A 457 34.43 -28.98 15.37
CA GLU A 457 33.00 -29.02 15.11
C GLU A 457 32.35 -27.65 15.26
N LYS A 458 33.02 -26.73 15.96
CA LYS A 458 32.61 -25.34 16.15
C LYS A 458 33.02 -24.42 15.01
N ILE A 459 33.79 -24.93 14.04
CA ILE A 459 34.18 -24.17 12.87
C ILE A 459 32.97 -24.04 11.95
N SER A 460 32.57 -22.82 11.69
CA SER A 460 31.47 -22.47 10.80
C SER A 460 31.99 -21.76 9.56
N PHE A 461 31.29 -21.97 8.49
CA PHE A 461 31.53 -21.41 7.18
C PHE A 461 30.25 -20.76 6.66
N GLN A 462 30.35 -19.60 6.08
CA GLN A 462 29.27 -18.90 5.41
C GLN A 462 29.77 -18.38 4.06
N TYR A 463 28.91 -18.23 3.10
CA TYR A 463 29.24 -17.62 1.82
C TYR A 463 28.24 -16.58 1.44
N THR A 464 28.73 -15.42 0.95
CA THR A 464 27.90 -14.38 0.34
C THR A 464 28.53 -13.96 -0.98
N GLY A 465 27.78 -14.12 -2.06
CA GLY A 465 28.12 -13.62 -3.38
C GLY A 465 27.22 -12.44 -3.76
N ALA A 466 27.80 -11.36 -4.26
CA ALA A 466 27.05 -10.19 -4.74
C ALA A 466 27.58 -9.80 -6.12
N LEU A 467 26.68 -9.82 -7.12
CA LEU A 467 27.00 -9.35 -8.48
C LEU A 467 26.21 -8.06 -8.70
N THR A 468 26.89 -7.01 -9.08
CA THR A 468 26.23 -5.78 -9.51
C THR A 468 26.70 -5.36 -10.89
N ASN A 469 25.77 -4.86 -11.68
CA ASN A 469 26.02 -4.32 -13.00
C ASN A 469 25.27 -3.00 -13.13
N SER A 470 25.99 -1.88 -13.07
CA SER A 470 25.40 -0.55 -12.97
C SER A 470 25.91 0.39 -14.04
N VAL A 471 25.09 1.37 -14.39
CA VAL A 471 25.44 2.46 -15.30
C VAL A 471 24.77 3.75 -14.90
N ASP A 472 25.54 4.83 -14.98
CA ASP A 472 25.07 6.20 -14.84
C ASP A 472 24.94 6.81 -16.24
N THR A 473 23.75 7.31 -16.60
CA THR A 473 23.47 7.86 -17.94
C THR A 473 22.41 8.95 -17.86
N LYS A 474 22.05 9.52 -19.00
CA LYS A 474 20.93 10.45 -19.15
C LYS A 474 19.71 9.71 -19.74
N ASP A 475 18.50 10.21 -19.49
CA ASP A 475 17.26 9.58 -19.98
C ASP A 475 17.23 9.42 -21.51
N ASN A 476 17.71 10.40 -22.26
CA ASN A 476 17.79 10.37 -23.71
C ASN A 476 18.84 9.39 -24.27
N LEU A 477 19.77 8.93 -23.42
CA LEU A 477 20.84 7.98 -23.76
C LEU A 477 20.61 6.59 -23.18
N LEU A 478 19.51 6.36 -22.49
CA LEU A 478 19.23 5.16 -21.71
C LEU A 478 19.45 3.87 -22.52
N PHE A 479 18.92 3.81 -23.74
CA PHE A 479 19.06 2.65 -24.64
C PHE A 479 20.22 2.75 -25.63
N LYS A 480 20.95 3.87 -25.61
CA LYS A 480 22.09 4.12 -26.50
C LYS A 480 23.44 3.96 -25.81
N THR A 481 23.45 3.85 -24.47
CA THR A 481 24.68 3.70 -23.70
C THR A 481 25.31 2.34 -23.95
N PRO A 482 26.56 2.29 -24.51
CA PRO A 482 27.21 1.03 -24.80
C PRO A 482 27.58 0.28 -23.52
N PHE A 483 27.59 -1.06 -23.58
CA PHE A 483 27.95 -1.91 -22.44
C PHE A 483 29.36 -1.64 -21.89
N SER A 484 30.26 -1.11 -22.72
CA SER A 484 31.61 -0.70 -22.26
C SER A 484 31.59 0.36 -21.16
N LYS A 485 30.50 1.12 -21.03
CA LYS A 485 30.32 2.10 -19.96
C LYS A 485 29.72 1.51 -18.67
N TRP A 486 29.22 0.27 -18.72
CA TRP A 486 28.65 -0.38 -17.53
C TRP A 486 29.75 -0.81 -16.56
N LYS A 487 29.49 -0.59 -15.27
CA LYS A 487 30.38 -0.98 -14.17
C LYS A 487 29.92 -2.32 -13.66
N THR A 488 30.61 -3.39 -14.07
CA THR A 488 30.27 -4.77 -13.67
C THR A 488 31.29 -5.27 -12.66
N GLY A 489 30.79 -5.82 -11.57
CA GLY A 489 31.63 -6.46 -10.57
C GLY A 489 30.90 -7.57 -9.84
N MET A 490 31.64 -8.57 -9.39
CA MET A 490 31.14 -9.61 -8.51
C MET A 490 32.04 -9.71 -7.27
N LYS A 491 31.42 -9.76 -6.09
CA LYS A 491 32.08 -9.84 -4.80
C LYS A 491 31.72 -11.15 -4.13
N HIS A 492 32.72 -11.88 -3.69
CA HIS A 492 32.59 -13.10 -2.87
C HIS A 492 33.11 -12.79 -1.48
N THR A 493 32.37 -13.14 -0.46
CA THR A 493 32.77 -12.98 0.94
C THR A 493 32.57 -14.32 1.65
N ILE A 494 33.65 -14.79 2.26
CA ILE A 494 33.75 -16.10 2.90
C ILE A 494 34.26 -15.90 4.32
N PRO A 495 33.38 -15.62 5.32
CA PRO A 495 33.77 -15.66 6.72
C PRO A 495 33.86 -17.10 7.22
N VAL A 496 34.96 -17.41 7.87
CA VAL A 496 35.19 -18.64 8.64
C VAL A 496 35.36 -18.27 10.11
N GLU A 497 34.51 -18.78 10.95
CA GLU A 497 34.47 -18.43 12.38
C GLU A 497 34.38 -19.67 13.25
N ALA A 498 34.98 -19.61 14.45
CA ALA A 498 34.76 -20.61 15.47
C ALA A 498 34.51 -19.92 16.83
N THR A 499 33.56 -20.39 17.62
CA THR A 499 33.27 -19.81 18.94
C THR A 499 33.64 -20.78 20.03
N PHE A 500 34.52 -20.34 20.95
CA PHE A 500 34.98 -21.11 22.10
C PHE A 500 34.60 -20.39 23.38
N SER A 501 34.18 -21.15 24.40
CA SER A 501 33.92 -20.60 25.72
C SER A 501 35.08 -20.92 26.65
N LEU A 502 35.84 -19.90 27.05
CA LEU A 502 36.91 -20.03 28.04
C LEU A 502 36.32 -19.86 29.46
N PHE A 503 36.63 -20.78 30.34
CA PHE A 503 36.11 -20.84 31.72
C PHE A 503 34.61 -20.81 31.82
N LYS A 504 33.87 -21.18 30.76
CA LYS A 504 32.39 -21.11 30.61
C LYS A 504 31.80 -19.70 30.60
N TYR A 505 32.59 -18.65 30.75
CA TYR A 505 32.10 -17.26 30.89
C TYR A 505 32.57 -16.32 29.77
N ILE A 506 33.76 -16.57 29.22
CA ILE A 506 34.36 -15.71 28.18
C ILE A 506 34.20 -16.40 26.83
N ASN A 507 33.49 -15.80 25.92
CA ASN A 507 33.40 -16.27 24.55
C ASN A 507 34.54 -15.67 23.73
N ILE A 508 35.33 -16.54 23.10
CA ILE A 508 36.39 -16.17 22.19
C ILE A 508 36.02 -16.65 20.80
N THR A 509 36.00 -15.73 19.86
CA THR A 509 35.56 -15.98 18.47
C THR A 509 36.70 -15.55 17.52
N PRO A 510 37.65 -16.43 17.18
CA PRO A 510 38.51 -16.20 16.06
C PRO A 510 37.74 -16.25 14.77
N SER A 511 38.08 -15.36 13.83
CA SER A 511 37.47 -15.28 12.50
C SER A 511 38.52 -14.99 11.44
N PHE A 512 38.36 -15.57 10.28
CA PHE A 512 39.09 -15.31 9.06
C PHE A 512 38.10 -14.92 7.98
N ASN A 513 38.20 -13.70 7.50
CA ASN A 513 37.28 -13.17 6.47
C ASN A 513 38.07 -13.04 5.16
N TYR A 514 37.66 -13.80 4.17
CA TYR A 514 38.20 -13.72 2.82
C TYR A 514 37.22 -13.00 1.92
N THR A 515 37.67 -11.99 1.18
CA THR A 515 36.88 -11.26 0.20
C THR A 515 37.58 -11.29 -1.15
N GLU A 516 36.87 -11.68 -2.17
CA GLU A 516 37.34 -11.68 -3.56
C GLU A 516 36.38 -10.88 -4.43
N ARG A 517 36.96 -10.09 -5.34
CA ARG A 517 36.20 -9.23 -6.25
C ARG A 517 36.66 -9.51 -7.68
N TRP A 518 35.68 -9.68 -8.56
CA TRP A 518 35.90 -9.86 -9.99
C TRP A 518 35.37 -8.66 -10.72
N TYR A 519 36.23 -8.06 -11.57
CA TYR A 519 35.90 -6.91 -12.36
C TYR A 519 36.07 -7.21 -13.85
N THR A 520 35.21 -6.66 -14.69
CA THR A 520 35.29 -6.81 -16.16
C THR A 520 36.14 -5.76 -16.83
N ARG A 521 36.66 -4.79 -16.05
CA ARG A 521 37.47 -3.69 -16.56
C ARG A 521 38.34 -3.11 -15.46
N LYS A 522 39.45 -2.47 -15.89
CA LYS A 522 40.27 -1.59 -15.07
C LYS A 522 40.52 -0.28 -15.80
N VAL A 523 40.82 0.80 -15.10
CA VAL A 523 41.05 2.13 -15.64
C VAL A 523 42.51 2.51 -15.41
N MET A 524 43.27 2.60 -16.50
CA MET A 524 44.66 3.11 -16.46
C MET A 524 44.61 4.61 -16.59
N GLN A 525 45.50 5.29 -15.84
CA GLN A 525 45.62 6.75 -15.88
C GLN A 525 47.03 7.08 -16.37
N SER A 526 47.10 8.05 -17.27
CA SER A 526 48.33 8.65 -17.78
C SER A 526 48.19 10.16 -17.84
N TYR A 527 49.28 10.89 -17.71
CA TYR A 527 49.26 12.34 -17.83
C TYR A 527 49.70 12.74 -19.23
N ASP A 528 48.84 13.49 -19.94
CA ASP A 528 49.20 14.08 -21.22
C ASP A 528 49.82 15.47 -21.00
N GLN A 529 51.10 15.60 -21.32
CA GLN A 529 51.83 16.85 -21.16
C GLN A 529 51.35 17.99 -22.07
N LYS A 530 50.69 17.65 -23.20
CA LYS A 530 50.20 18.66 -24.12
C LYS A 530 48.94 19.33 -23.65
N THR A 531 47.96 18.50 -23.16
CA THR A 531 46.67 18.99 -22.66
C THR A 531 46.75 19.33 -21.17
N ARG A 532 47.82 18.93 -20.47
CA ARG A 532 47.95 19.01 -19.00
C ARG A 532 46.81 18.36 -18.24
N GLU A 533 46.25 17.31 -18.80
CA GLU A 533 45.14 16.58 -18.21
C GLU A 533 45.48 15.11 -17.97
N VAL A 534 44.81 14.53 -17.00
CA VAL A 534 44.90 13.08 -16.75
C VAL A 534 43.98 12.34 -17.71
N VAL A 535 44.55 11.59 -18.62
CA VAL A 535 43.85 10.74 -19.58
C VAL A 535 43.55 9.40 -18.90
N LYS A 536 42.30 8.98 -19.00
CA LYS A 536 41.80 7.72 -18.45
C LYS A 536 41.47 6.76 -19.59
N ASP A 537 42.22 5.65 -19.64
CA ASP A 537 42.00 4.59 -20.60
C ASP A 537 41.35 3.36 -19.91
N THR A 538 40.28 2.84 -20.48
CA THR A 538 39.54 1.71 -19.94
C THR A 538 39.95 0.42 -20.64
N ILE A 539 40.64 -0.46 -19.94
CA ILE A 539 41.03 -1.79 -20.41
C ILE A 539 40.01 -2.81 -19.98
N ASN A 540 39.33 -3.42 -20.95
CA ASN A 540 38.35 -4.49 -20.70
C ASN A 540 39.08 -5.83 -20.56
N GLY A 541 38.69 -6.62 -19.55
CA GLY A 541 39.25 -7.93 -19.27
C GLY A 541 38.83 -8.41 -17.89
N PHE A 542 39.07 -9.69 -17.62
CA PHE A 542 38.83 -10.26 -16.29
C PHE A 542 39.94 -9.85 -15.34
N ASN A 543 39.56 -9.19 -14.25
CA ASN A 543 40.46 -8.74 -13.20
C ASN A 543 40.03 -9.30 -11.85
N ARG A 544 40.94 -9.93 -11.14
CA ARG A 544 40.73 -10.51 -9.82
C ARG A 544 41.39 -9.65 -8.76
N VAL A 545 40.65 -9.22 -7.76
CA VAL A 545 41.10 -8.42 -6.63
C VAL A 545 40.66 -9.11 -5.34
N TYR A 546 41.58 -9.46 -4.46
CA TYR A 546 41.25 -10.12 -3.21
C TYR A 546 41.95 -9.49 -2.00
N ASP A 547 41.33 -9.62 -0.86
CA ASP A 547 41.86 -9.29 0.43
C ASP A 547 41.36 -10.27 1.50
N TYR A 548 42.02 -10.26 2.64
CA TYR A 548 41.60 -11.00 3.82
C TYR A 548 41.96 -10.27 5.08
N ASN A 549 41.21 -10.52 6.14
CA ASN A 549 41.53 -10.10 7.48
C ASN A 549 41.35 -11.25 8.47
N MET A 550 42.10 -11.18 9.56
CA MET A 550 41.98 -12.09 10.69
C MET A 550 41.55 -11.29 11.90
N ALA A 551 40.55 -11.80 12.64
CA ALA A 551 40.15 -11.15 13.85
C ALA A 551 39.93 -12.17 14.99
N VAL A 552 40.15 -11.72 16.20
CA VAL A 552 39.82 -12.45 17.41
C VAL A 552 38.98 -11.54 18.29
N SER A 553 37.73 -11.90 18.53
CA SER A 553 36.86 -11.17 19.45
C SER A 553 36.66 -11.94 20.74
N MET A 554 36.64 -11.22 21.84
CA MET A 554 36.39 -11.73 23.19
C MET A 554 35.23 -10.94 23.80
N ASN A 555 34.23 -11.63 24.32
CA ASN A 555 33.12 -10.99 25.03
C ASN A 555 32.67 -11.83 26.21
N THR A 556 32.12 -11.14 27.21
CA THR A 556 31.49 -11.78 28.38
C THR A 556 30.26 -10.98 28.80
N LYS A 557 29.41 -11.62 29.60
CA LYS A 557 28.25 -10.96 30.21
C LYS A 557 28.37 -10.98 31.71
N LEU A 558 28.44 -9.80 32.30
CA LEU A 558 28.47 -9.60 33.74
C LEU A 558 27.07 -9.20 34.22
N TYR A 559 26.57 -9.87 35.24
CA TYR A 559 25.26 -9.64 35.80
C TYR A 559 25.36 -9.06 37.20
N GLY A 560 24.79 -7.87 37.39
CA GLY A 560 24.61 -7.26 38.71
C GLY A 560 23.13 -7.27 39.09
N MET A 561 22.84 -7.61 40.32
CA MET A 561 21.50 -7.51 40.90
C MET A 561 21.53 -6.53 42.07
N TYR A 562 20.78 -5.45 42.01
CA TYR A 562 20.76 -4.41 43.03
C TYR A 562 19.37 -4.28 43.63
N LYS A 563 19.29 -4.20 44.96
CA LYS A 563 18.06 -3.85 45.68
C LYS A 563 18.23 -2.42 46.22
N PRO A 564 17.45 -1.42 45.76
CA PRO A 564 17.60 -0.05 46.24
C PRO A 564 17.25 0.08 47.73
N LEU A 565 18.18 0.61 48.53
CA LEU A 565 18.04 0.75 49.98
C LEU A 565 16.95 1.75 50.41
N PHE A 566 16.65 2.72 49.55
CA PHE A 566 15.69 3.80 49.78
C PHE A 566 14.24 3.52 49.39
N MET A 567 13.97 2.33 48.81
CA MET A 567 12.62 1.92 48.43
C MET A 567 12.20 0.63 49.15
N LYS A 568 12.18 0.68 50.47
CA LYS A 568 11.89 -0.49 51.34
C LYS A 568 10.49 -1.08 51.24
N SER A 569 9.51 -0.34 50.64
CA SER A 569 8.10 -0.76 50.63
C SER A 569 7.66 -1.58 49.38
N LYS A 570 8.52 -1.77 48.40
CA LYS A 570 8.22 -2.58 47.19
C LYS A 570 9.40 -3.48 46.89
N GLU A 571 9.13 -4.74 46.56
CA GLU A 571 10.17 -5.68 46.10
C GLU A 571 10.67 -5.24 44.71
N ILE A 572 11.59 -4.30 44.71
CA ILE A 572 12.24 -3.81 43.49
C ILE A 572 13.61 -4.44 43.36
N VAL A 573 13.87 -5.09 42.26
CA VAL A 573 15.19 -5.63 41.89
C VAL A 573 15.62 -5.02 40.58
N ILE A 574 16.77 -4.39 40.54
CA ILE A 574 17.39 -3.85 39.33
C ILE A 574 18.43 -4.82 38.84
N ARG A 575 18.28 -5.30 37.65
CA ARG A 575 19.24 -6.13 36.92
C ARG A 575 20.07 -5.26 36.00
N HIS A 576 21.38 -5.27 36.20
CA HIS A 576 22.36 -4.62 35.35
C HIS A 576 23.11 -5.70 34.57
N VAL A 577 23.11 -5.62 33.26
CA VAL A 577 23.86 -6.50 32.37
C VAL A 577 24.95 -5.68 31.70
N VAL A 578 26.18 -5.97 31.97
CA VAL A 578 27.36 -5.34 31.36
C VAL A 578 28.00 -6.35 30.40
N THR A 579 28.16 -5.97 29.15
CA THR A 579 28.78 -6.80 28.12
C THR A 579 30.02 -6.09 27.57
N PRO A 580 31.19 -6.27 28.21
CA PRO A 580 32.42 -5.84 27.62
C PRO A 580 32.80 -6.74 26.45
N SER A 581 33.34 -6.14 25.40
CA SER A 581 33.96 -6.85 24.29
C SER A 581 35.24 -6.18 23.85
N VAL A 582 36.21 -6.99 23.51
CA VAL A 582 37.49 -6.57 22.95
C VAL A 582 37.73 -7.39 21.69
N SER A 583 38.12 -6.74 20.61
CA SER A 583 38.45 -7.42 19.35
C SER A 583 39.77 -6.90 18.79
N TYR A 584 40.59 -7.80 18.34
CA TYR A 584 41.81 -7.50 17.59
C TYR A 584 41.62 -7.92 16.15
N THR A 585 41.85 -7.01 15.20
CA THR A 585 41.73 -7.26 13.76
C THR A 585 43.06 -6.93 13.09
N TYR A 586 43.53 -7.86 12.27
CA TYR A 586 44.74 -7.73 11.48
C TYR A 586 44.42 -7.83 10.01
N THR A 587 44.81 -6.82 9.22
CA THR A 587 44.70 -6.80 7.76
C THR A 587 46.10 -6.55 7.17
N PRO A 588 46.60 -7.47 6.31
CA PRO A 588 47.88 -7.29 5.66
C PRO A 588 47.89 -6.09 4.71
N ASP A 589 49.10 -5.66 4.35
CA ASP A 589 49.29 -4.61 3.35
C ASP A 589 49.05 -5.15 1.94
N PHE A 590 47.97 -4.70 1.32
CA PHE A 590 47.60 -4.99 -0.06
C PHE A 590 48.08 -3.90 -1.05
N GLY A 591 48.78 -2.86 -0.58
CA GLY A 591 49.40 -1.84 -1.41
C GLY A 591 50.71 -2.26 -2.05
N LYS A 592 51.23 -3.45 -1.75
CA LYS A 592 52.49 -3.96 -2.34
C LYS A 592 52.34 -4.20 -3.83
N SER A 593 53.33 -3.85 -4.61
CA SER A 593 53.35 -3.95 -6.09
C SER A 593 52.99 -5.34 -6.65
N ARG A 594 53.28 -6.41 -5.88
CA ARG A 594 52.92 -7.81 -6.26
C ARG A 594 51.42 -8.05 -6.47
N TYR A 595 50.57 -7.21 -5.88
CA TYR A 595 49.12 -7.34 -6.02
C TYR A 595 48.55 -6.58 -7.25
N GLY A 596 49.25 -5.54 -7.72
CA GLY A 596 48.83 -4.73 -8.84
C GLY A 596 47.57 -3.92 -8.58
N TYR A 597 47.31 -3.57 -7.32
CA TYR A 597 46.12 -2.80 -6.94
C TYR A 597 46.35 -1.29 -6.96
N TYR A 598 47.62 -0.88 -7.04
CA TYR A 598 48.06 0.50 -7.09
C TYR A 598 49.08 0.66 -8.22
N GLU A 599 48.95 1.73 -8.95
CA GLU A 599 49.80 2.15 -10.07
C GLU A 599 50.20 3.62 -9.87
N THR A 600 51.24 4.06 -10.58
CA THR A 600 51.71 5.44 -10.48
C THR A 600 51.87 6.05 -11.90
N TYR A 601 51.65 7.34 -11.99
CA TYR A 601 52.00 8.14 -13.18
C TYR A 601 52.72 9.41 -12.74
N THR A 602 53.60 9.94 -13.64
CA THR A 602 54.30 11.19 -13.41
C THR A 602 53.55 12.32 -14.07
N TYR A 603 53.44 13.47 -13.43
CA TYR A 603 52.86 14.68 -13.95
C TYR A 603 53.71 15.88 -13.60
N THR A 604 53.62 16.95 -14.40
CA THR A 604 54.30 18.23 -14.14
C THR A 604 53.31 19.15 -13.44
N ASP A 605 53.64 19.65 -12.24
CA ASP A 605 52.80 20.56 -11.49
C ASP A 605 52.87 22.00 -12.10
N GLU A 606 52.08 22.91 -11.50
CA GLU A 606 52.01 24.32 -11.94
C GLU A 606 53.35 25.06 -11.86
N ASN A 607 54.27 24.59 -11.03
CA ASN A 607 55.56 25.14 -10.81
C ASN A 607 56.62 24.54 -11.75
N GLY A 608 56.25 23.62 -12.63
CA GLY A 608 57.17 22.94 -13.55
C GLY A 608 57.92 21.76 -12.92
N GLU A 609 57.61 21.35 -11.65
CA GLU A 609 58.24 20.21 -11.00
C GLU A 609 57.54 18.92 -11.43
N VAL A 610 58.37 17.87 -11.69
CA VAL A 610 57.88 16.53 -11.98
C VAL A 610 57.47 15.84 -10.67
N ARG A 611 56.20 15.54 -10.50
CA ARG A 611 55.66 14.81 -9.36
C ARG A 611 55.09 13.48 -9.79
N MET A 612 55.00 12.57 -8.81
CA MET A 612 54.40 11.24 -9.01
C MET A 612 53.07 11.17 -8.27
N ALA A 613 52.03 10.81 -9.00
CA ALA A 613 50.70 10.51 -8.43
C ALA A 613 50.47 9.01 -8.40
N GLU A 614 49.95 8.51 -7.30
CA GLU A 614 49.53 7.13 -7.15
C GLU A 614 48.00 7.04 -7.25
N TYR A 615 47.53 6.01 -7.92
CA TYR A 615 46.11 5.75 -8.11
C TYR A 615 45.84 4.25 -8.09
N SER A 616 44.56 3.85 -7.97
CA SER A 616 44.15 2.47 -8.18
C SER A 616 43.46 2.31 -9.52
N PRO A 617 43.83 1.34 -10.37
CA PRO A 617 43.10 1.02 -11.58
C PRO A 617 41.65 0.58 -11.35
N TYR A 618 41.28 0.30 -10.12
CA TYR A 618 39.96 -0.14 -9.65
C TYR A 618 39.15 0.98 -8.97
N GLU A 619 39.64 2.22 -9.05
CA GLU A 619 38.91 3.37 -8.52
C GLU A 619 37.57 3.55 -9.23
N GLY A 620 36.50 3.71 -8.46
CA GLY A 620 35.14 3.79 -9.01
C GLY A 620 34.55 2.45 -9.47
N ALA A 621 35.22 1.32 -9.20
CA ALA A 621 34.63 0.00 -9.37
C ALA A 621 33.53 -0.27 -8.32
N PRO A 622 32.51 -1.14 -8.61
CA PRO A 622 31.34 -1.31 -7.74
C PRO A 622 31.62 -1.70 -6.29
N TYR A 623 32.69 -2.45 -6.07
CA TYR A 623 33.03 -2.97 -4.73
C TYR A 623 34.37 -2.46 -4.18
N ASN A 624 34.88 -1.35 -4.74
CA ASN A 624 36.15 -0.76 -4.35
C ASN A 624 37.33 -1.74 -4.42
N TYR A 625 38.45 -1.41 -3.83
CA TYR A 625 39.67 -2.18 -3.81
C TYR A 625 40.27 -2.19 -2.39
N PRO A 626 41.16 -3.15 -2.05
CA PRO A 626 41.78 -3.22 -0.74
C PRO A 626 42.63 -1.98 -0.41
N GLY A 627 42.59 -1.56 0.85
CA GLY A 627 43.41 -0.44 1.31
C GLY A 627 44.91 -0.73 1.31
N LYS A 628 45.72 0.32 1.24
CA LYS A 628 47.18 0.30 1.35
C LYS A 628 47.59 0.36 2.81
N GLY A 629 48.67 -0.33 3.13
CA GLY A 629 49.24 -0.40 4.46
C GLY A 629 48.70 -1.53 5.33
N VAL A 630 49.44 -1.87 6.36
CA VAL A 630 48.98 -2.82 7.37
C VAL A 630 47.99 -2.14 8.30
N SER A 631 46.85 -2.78 8.56
CA SER A 631 45.93 -2.33 9.58
C SER A 631 45.85 -3.31 10.74
N GLN A 632 46.05 -2.78 11.96
CA GLN A 632 46.05 -3.55 13.21
C GLN A 632 45.19 -2.82 14.24
N ASN A 633 43.92 -3.20 14.32
CA ASN A 633 42.94 -2.52 15.16
C ASN A 633 42.58 -3.33 16.39
N VAL A 634 42.73 -2.72 17.58
CA VAL A 634 42.15 -3.20 18.83
C VAL A 634 40.89 -2.36 19.10
N SER A 635 39.75 -3.00 19.10
CA SER A 635 38.46 -2.32 19.35
C SER A 635 37.91 -2.73 20.71
N PHE A 636 37.50 -1.74 21.50
CA PHE A 636 36.87 -1.90 22.80
C PHE A 636 35.42 -1.48 22.69
N SER A 637 34.52 -2.30 23.18
CA SER A 637 33.10 -1.96 23.25
C SER A 637 32.55 -2.38 24.60
N LEU A 638 31.76 -1.49 25.19
CA LEU A 638 31.09 -1.72 26.45
C LEU A 638 29.61 -1.45 26.27
N LYS A 639 28.78 -2.48 26.44
CA LYS A 639 27.35 -2.37 26.38
C LYS A 639 26.73 -2.61 27.75
N ASN A 640 25.82 -1.70 28.15
CA ASN A 640 25.12 -1.75 29.41
C ASN A 640 23.61 -1.80 29.15
N ASN A 641 22.93 -2.69 29.85
CA ASN A 641 21.48 -2.78 29.87
C ASN A 641 21.01 -2.78 31.32
N LEU A 642 20.02 -1.97 31.65
CA LEU A 642 19.47 -1.80 32.99
C LEU A 642 17.99 -2.04 32.98
N GLU A 643 17.54 -3.11 33.65
CA GLU A 643 16.13 -3.49 33.77
C GLU A 643 15.71 -3.50 35.23
N MET A 644 14.53 -3.03 35.51
CA MET A 644 13.91 -3.05 36.82
C MET A 644 12.76 -4.06 36.83
N LYS A 645 12.75 -4.92 37.83
CA LYS A 645 11.64 -5.83 38.14
C LYS A 645 10.96 -5.32 39.40
N MET A 646 9.66 -5.12 39.35
CA MET A 646 8.84 -4.59 40.43
C MET A 646 7.63 -5.50 40.63
N ALA A 647 7.26 -5.79 41.90
CA ALA A 647 6.04 -6.52 42.18
C ALA A 647 4.81 -5.77 41.64
N SER A 648 3.88 -6.48 41.02
CA SER A 648 2.69 -5.91 40.43
C SER A 648 1.54 -6.91 40.52
N ASP A 649 0.49 -6.54 41.20
CA ASP A 649 -0.75 -7.36 41.36
C ASP A 649 -1.58 -7.43 40.07
N LYS A 650 -1.20 -6.62 39.05
CA LYS A 650 -1.90 -6.54 37.74
C LYS A 650 -1.32 -7.46 36.67
N ASP A 651 -0.17 -8.09 36.92
CA ASP A 651 0.51 -8.94 35.96
C ASP A 651 0.34 -10.41 36.35
N THR A 652 0.04 -11.27 35.38
CA THR A 652 -0.18 -12.71 35.58
C THR A 652 1.03 -13.42 36.19
N THR A 653 2.23 -12.83 36.09
CA THR A 653 3.49 -13.33 36.68
C THR A 653 3.79 -12.74 38.05
N GLY A 654 2.93 -11.88 38.60
CA GLY A 654 3.16 -11.15 39.86
C GLY A 654 4.23 -10.07 39.80
N TYR A 655 4.87 -9.85 38.63
CA TYR A 655 5.98 -8.91 38.49
C TYR A 655 5.92 -8.17 37.13
N LYS A 656 6.09 -6.86 37.18
CA LYS A 656 6.24 -6.01 36.00
C LYS A 656 7.73 -5.74 35.72
N LYS A 657 8.17 -5.97 34.47
CA LYS A 657 9.50 -5.61 34.01
C LYS A 657 9.46 -4.24 33.36
N ILE A 658 10.40 -3.37 33.74
CA ILE A 658 10.57 -2.03 33.16
C ILE A 658 12.01 -1.90 32.71
N SER A 659 12.26 -1.61 31.43
CA SER A 659 13.58 -1.27 30.95
C SER A 659 13.88 0.19 31.34
N LEU A 660 14.90 0.41 32.14
CA LEU A 660 15.38 1.73 32.52
C LEU A 660 16.33 2.28 31.47
N ILE A 661 17.28 1.46 31.06
CA ILE A 661 18.23 1.74 29.97
C ILE A 661 18.25 0.49 29.11
N ASP A 662 17.71 0.62 27.90
CA ASP A 662 17.66 -0.50 26.98
C ASP A 662 19.04 -0.79 26.38
N ASP A 663 19.77 0.26 26.03
CA ASP A 663 21.15 0.16 25.56
C ASP A 663 21.94 1.44 25.94
N LEU A 664 23.02 1.30 26.62
CA LEU A 664 24.05 2.33 26.80
C LEU A 664 25.37 1.73 26.38
N SER A 665 25.81 2.04 25.18
CA SER A 665 27.04 1.49 24.63
C SER A 665 28.07 2.55 24.28
N GLY A 666 29.32 2.21 24.52
CA GLY A 666 30.49 2.98 24.11
C GLY A 666 31.43 2.12 23.28
N SER A 667 31.99 2.68 22.23
CA SER A 667 32.99 2.02 21.39
C SER A 667 34.16 2.94 21.06
N LEU A 668 35.37 2.38 21.13
CA LEU A 668 36.62 3.04 20.86
C LEU A 668 37.58 2.02 20.25
N SER A 669 38.39 2.41 19.29
CA SER A 669 39.43 1.54 18.72
C SER A 669 40.80 2.22 18.65
N TYR A 670 41.80 1.43 18.72
CA TYR A 670 43.22 1.85 18.59
C TYR A 670 43.85 1.14 17.40
N ASP A 671 44.31 1.90 16.43
CA ASP A 671 45.11 1.39 15.32
C ASP A 671 46.59 1.35 15.74
N ILE A 672 47.11 0.15 15.91
CA ILE A 672 48.50 -0.08 16.33
C ILE A 672 49.50 0.37 15.25
N ALA A 673 49.16 0.16 13.99
CA ALA A 673 50.03 0.49 12.86
C ALA A 673 50.18 2.00 12.67
N GLN A 674 49.08 2.74 12.82
CA GLN A 674 49.08 4.19 12.74
C GLN A 674 49.32 4.88 14.08
N LYS A 675 49.32 4.10 15.18
CA LYS A 675 49.44 4.57 16.57
C LYS A 675 48.35 5.62 16.91
N ARG A 676 47.12 5.42 16.40
CA ARG A 676 46.02 6.38 16.58
C ARG A 676 44.78 5.73 17.15
N TRP A 677 44.09 6.49 18.02
CA TRP A 677 42.75 6.18 18.52
C TRP A 677 41.66 6.65 17.54
N SER A 678 40.60 5.88 17.40
CA SER A 678 39.39 6.32 16.74
C SER A 678 38.63 7.35 17.58
N ASN A 679 37.63 7.97 17.03
CA ASN A 679 36.69 8.73 17.83
C ASN A 679 35.91 7.82 18.79
N LEU A 680 35.62 8.31 20.00
CA LEU A 680 34.75 7.63 20.95
C LEU A 680 33.30 7.84 20.55
N SER A 681 32.61 6.75 20.27
CA SER A 681 31.18 6.75 19.96
C SER A 681 30.40 6.27 21.17
N LEU A 682 29.41 7.08 21.60
CA LEU A 682 28.49 6.74 22.67
C LEU A 682 27.06 6.67 22.11
N THR A 683 26.37 5.59 22.42
CA THR A 683 24.96 5.41 22.05
C THR A 683 24.14 5.12 23.29
N ALA A 684 23.04 5.82 23.48
CA ALA A 684 22.09 5.54 24.55
C ALA A 684 20.71 5.39 23.97
N ARG A 685 20.02 4.31 24.33
CA ARG A 685 18.60 4.08 24.03
C ARG A 685 17.85 3.90 25.34
N LEU A 686 16.96 4.84 25.63
CA LEU A 686 16.11 4.83 26.80
C LEU A 686 14.71 4.43 26.36
N LYS A 687 14.12 3.47 27.04
CA LYS A 687 12.75 3.02 26.81
C LYS A 687 11.87 3.47 27.98
N PHE A 688 10.93 4.33 27.70
CA PHE A 688 9.97 4.81 28.71
C PHE A 688 8.67 3.99 28.67
N PRO A 689 7.83 4.05 29.71
CA PRO A 689 6.50 3.48 29.69
C PRO A 689 5.70 3.93 28.44
N ASN A 690 4.79 3.11 27.96
CA ASN A 690 4.00 3.33 26.73
C ASN A 690 4.83 3.31 25.42
N ASN A 691 5.86 2.47 25.35
CA ASN A 691 6.70 2.25 24.16
C ASN A 691 7.48 3.48 23.64
N TYR A 692 7.63 4.52 24.46
CA TYR A 692 8.49 5.64 24.06
C TYR A 692 9.94 5.25 24.09
N THR A 693 10.63 5.47 22.96
CA THR A 693 12.08 5.28 22.86
C THR A 693 12.77 6.59 22.58
N PHE A 694 13.81 6.87 23.35
CA PHE A 694 14.66 8.03 23.14
C PHE A 694 16.06 7.52 22.76
N ASN A 695 16.51 7.87 21.55
CA ASN A 695 17.79 7.47 21.02
C ASN A 695 18.76 8.65 21.03
N MET A 696 19.96 8.43 21.56
CA MET A 696 21.04 9.39 21.62
C MET A 696 22.31 8.80 21.00
N ASN A 697 22.92 9.52 20.08
CA ASN A 697 24.23 9.17 19.53
C ASN A 697 25.13 10.37 19.63
N ALA A 698 26.23 10.23 20.38
CA ALA A 698 27.22 11.27 20.55
C ALA A 698 28.60 10.77 20.14
N THR A 699 29.32 11.59 19.39
CA THR A 699 30.68 11.29 18.96
C THR A 699 31.66 12.29 19.56
N PHE A 700 32.75 11.78 20.13
CA PHE A 700 33.82 12.58 20.73
C PHE A 700 35.12 12.29 19.97
N ALA A 701 35.71 13.30 19.35
CA ALA A 701 37.00 13.19 18.73
C ALA A 701 38.09 13.08 19.81
N THR A 702 38.99 12.16 19.56
CA THR A 702 40.06 11.80 20.50
C THR A 702 41.21 12.78 20.45
N TYR A 703 41.47 13.42 19.32
CA TYR A 703 42.61 14.29 19.10
C TYR A 703 42.23 15.76 19.19
N ALA A 704 43.13 16.56 19.76
CA ALA A 704 43.01 18.01 19.84
C ALA A 704 43.27 18.67 18.45
N TYR A 705 42.82 19.89 18.22
CA TYR A 705 43.24 20.69 17.09
C TYR A 705 44.55 21.43 17.34
N LYS A 706 45.32 21.65 16.26
CA LYS A 706 46.47 22.55 16.21
C LYS A 706 46.44 23.36 14.91
N PHE A 707 47.18 24.44 14.82
CA PHE A 707 47.46 25.12 13.56
C PHE A 707 48.65 24.49 12.89
N ASP A 708 48.59 24.28 11.58
CA ASP A 708 49.75 23.93 10.78
C ASP A 708 50.62 25.15 10.45
N GLU A 709 51.71 24.96 9.73
CA GLU A 709 52.62 26.00 9.31
C GLU A 709 51.95 27.09 8.42
N ASN A 710 50.86 26.79 7.76
CA ASN A 710 50.07 27.65 6.93
C ASN A 710 48.90 28.31 7.70
N GLY A 711 48.80 28.14 9.00
CA GLY A 711 47.71 28.65 9.82
C GLY A 711 46.38 27.92 9.66
N LYS A 712 46.37 26.79 8.97
CA LYS A 712 45.16 25.96 8.83
C LYS A 712 44.96 25.06 10.04
N VAL A 713 43.72 24.90 10.45
CA VAL A 713 43.38 24.03 11.59
C VAL A 713 43.45 22.56 11.15
N VAL A 714 44.31 21.80 11.78
CA VAL A 714 44.50 20.36 11.57
C VAL A 714 44.40 19.59 12.88
N GLU A 715 44.14 18.29 12.82
CA GLU A 715 44.19 17.44 14.02
C GLU A 715 45.65 17.25 14.46
N SER A 716 45.89 17.42 15.76
CA SER A 716 47.23 17.20 16.35
C SER A 716 47.45 15.72 16.62
N ASP A 717 48.69 15.33 16.90
CA ASP A 717 49.06 13.97 17.36
C ASP A 717 48.80 13.77 18.87
N ARG A 718 48.44 14.84 19.60
CA ARG A 718 48.11 14.76 21.03
C ARG A 718 46.61 14.51 21.22
N THR A 719 46.33 13.56 22.10
CA THR A 719 44.94 13.27 22.49
C THR A 719 44.38 14.36 23.42
N GLU A 720 43.12 14.56 23.41
CA GLU A 720 42.39 15.40 24.38
C GLU A 720 42.61 14.91 25.82
N TRP A 721 42.78 13.61 25.99
CA TRP A 721 43.07 12.98 27.31
C TRP A 721 44.39 13.44 27.89
N SER A 722 45.42 13.70 27.08
CA SER A 722 46.73 14.23 27.53
C SER A 722 46.56 15.65 28.13
N TYR A 723 45.45 16.34 27.85
CA TYR A 723 45.11 17.63 28.46
C TYR A 723 44.09 17.49 29.60
N GLY A 724 43.81 16.27 30.10
CA GLY A 724 42.82 16.01 31.13
C GLY A 724 41.37 16.20 30.68
N ARG A 725 41.10 16.18 29.35
CA ARG A 725 39.79 16.37 28.78
C ARG A 725 39.21 15.05 28.31
N PHE A 726 37.87 14.85 28.41
CA PHE A 726 37.19 13.61 28.02
C PHE A 726 37.28 13.32 26.51
N GLY A 727 37.30 14.35 25.70
CA GLY A 727 37.28 14.30 24.23
C GLY A 727 36.67 15.57 23.66
N ARG A 728 36.85 15.78 22.36
CA ARG A 728 36.28 16.90 21.65
C ARG A 728 34.91 16.48 21.11
N PHE A 729 33.84 16.99 21.67
CA PHE A 729 32.48 16.72 21.24
C PHE A 729 32.29 17.15 19.79
N GLN A 730 31.92 16.23 18.91
CA GLN A 730 31.72 16.51 17.48
C GLN A 730 30.26 16.74 17.12
N GLY A 731 29.36 16.18 17.88
CA GLY A 731 27.95 16.34 17.64
C GLY A 731 27.10 15.32 18.36
N TYR A 732 25.85 15.65 18.41
CA TYR A 732 24.80 14.87 19.00
C TYR A 732 23.53 15.06 18.18
N SER A 733 22.84 13.99 17.86
CA SER A 733 21.53 14.04 17.20
C SER A 733 20.53 13.20 17.97
N GLY A 734 19.31 13.67 18.01
CA GLY A 734 18.21 12.96 18.63
C GLY A 734 16.89 13.27 17.95
N SER A 735 15.95 12.37 18.13
CA SER A 735 14.58 12.56 17.70
C SER A 735 13.63 12.07 18.79
N PHE A 736 12.52 12.73 18.90
CA PHE A 736 11.46 12.42 19.83
C PHE A 736 10.13 12.52 19.10
N SER A 737 9.32 11.48 19.17
CA SER A 737 7.97 11.48 18.62
C SER A 737 6.95 11.20 19.71
N TYR A 738 5.85 11.91 19.69
CA TYR A 738 4.76 11.78 20.64
C TYR A 738 3.42 11.88 19.94
N THR A 739 2.56 10.91 20.20
CA THR A 739 1.18 10.93 19.69
C THR A 739 0.22 11.20 20.83
N LEU A 740 -0.51 12.30 20.71
CA LEU A 740 -1.59 12.70 21.59
C LEU A 740 -2.92 12.22 21.00
N ASN A 741 -3.74 11.58 21.83
CA ASN A 741 -5.11 11.22 21.53
C ASN A 741 -5.99 11.38 22.76
N ASN A 742 -7.28 11.16 22.65
CA ASN A 742 -8.22 11.28 23.77
C ASN A 742 -7.79 10.49 25.01
N ASP A 743 -7.26 9.29 24.83
CA ASP A 743 -6.86 8.42 25.95
C ASP A 743 -5.57 8.91 26.60
N THR A 744 -4.63 9.37 25.78
CA THR A 744 -3.38 9.97 26.26
C THR A 744 -3.65 11.27 27.02
N PHE A 745 -4.57 12.08 26.50
CA PHE A 745 -4.95 13.35 27.14
C PHE A 745 -5.65 13.13 28.49
N LYS A 746 -6.58 12.17 28.55
CA LYS A 746 -7.22 11.77 29.83
C LYS A 746 -6.23 11.24 30.86
N LYS A 747 -5.22 10.45 30.42
CA LYS A 747 -4.17 9.94 31.32
C LYS A 747 -3.24 11.05 31.84
N LEU A 748 -3.01 12.10 31.05
CA LEU A 748 -2.11 13.21 31.41
C LEU A 748 -2.82 14.30 32.23
N PHE A 749 -4.06 14.62 31.92
CA PHE A 749 -4.77 15.79 32.45
C PHE A 749 -6.10 15.48 33.14
N GLY A 750 -6.63 14.23 33.00
CA GLY A 750 -7.88 13.83 33.64
C GLY A 750 -7.69 13.60 35.14
N LYS A 751 -8.56 14.18 35.98
CA LYS A 751 -8.69 13.80 37.38
C LYS A 751 -9.06 12.32 37.45
N LYS A 752 -8.39 11.57 38.34
CA LYS A 752 -8.75 10.18 38.64
C LYS A 752 -10.13 10.16 39.31
N ASP A 753 -11.16 9.89 38.55
CA ASP A 753 -12.44 9.47 39.09
C ASP A 753 -12.33 8.01 39.55
N GLU A 754 -12.58 7.78 40.85
CA GLU A 754 -12.43 6.49 41.53
C GLU A 754 -13.48 5.42 41.14
N LYS A 755 -14.27 5.63 40.09
CA LYS A 755 -15.40 4.75 39.73
C LYS A 755 -15.21 3.75 38.58
N ASP A 756 -14.02 3.67 38.00
CA ASP A 756 -13.78 2.73 36.88
C ASP A 756 -13.01 1.46 37.31
N LYS A 757 -13.38 0.83 38.42
CA LYS A 757 -12.71 -0.40 38.90
C LYS A 757 -13.24 -1.72 38.30
N ASP A 758 -14.26 -1.70 37.44
CA ASP A 758 -14.94 -2.97 37.07
C ASP A 758 -15.09 -3.24 35.54
N LYS A 759 -14.27 -2.63 34.65
CA LYS A 759 -14.39 -2.93 33.21
C LYS A 759 -13.13 -3.40 32.47
N ASP A 760 -12.03 -3.68 33.15
CA ASP A 760 -10.82 -4.23 32.53
C ASP A 760 -10.65 -5.75 32.72
N LYS A 761 -11.72 -6.53 32.40
CA LYS A 761 -11.58 -7.98 32.18
C LYS A 761 -12.12 -8.33 30.80
N LYS A 762 -11.30 -8.13 29.75
CA LYS A 762 -11.19 -8.89 28.50
C LYS A 762 -10.46 -8.03 27.47
N ASP A 763 -9.23 -8.35 27.25
CA ASP A 763 -8.51 -8.45 25.98
C ASP A 763 -7.00 -8.36 26.25
N THR A 764 -6.39 -9.52 26.37
CA THR A 764 -4.95 -9.70 26.16
C THR A 764 -4.79 -10.81 25.13
N GLY A 765 -4.63 -10.39 23.89
CA GLY A 765 -4.10 -11.20 22.81
C GLY A 765 -3.00 -10.40 22.16
N ASP A 766 -1.76 -10.84 22.40
CA ASP A 766 -0.59 -10.36 21.69
C ASP A 766 -0.71 -10.73 20.21
N GLU A 767 -0.79 -9.76 19.35
CA GLU A 767 -0.39 -9.91 17.95
C GLU A 767 0.29 -8.61 17.52
N ASP A 768 1.58 -8.74 17.22
CA ASP A 768 2.40 -7.75 16.53
C ASP A 768 1.84 -7.56 15.11
N GLU A 769 1.01 -6.56 14.87
CA GLU A 769 0.65 -6.11 13.53
C GLU A 769 1.42 -4.84 13.18
N GLU A 770 2.35 -4.99 12.25
CA GLU A 770 2.86 -3.91 11.44
C GLU A 770 1.68 -3.24 10.70
N GLU A 771 1.36 -2.00 11.07
CA GLU A 771 0.43 -1.17 10.31
C GLU A 771 1.01 -0.88 8.92
N THR A 772 0.53 -1.62 7.94
CA THR A 772 0.64 -1.22 6.54
C THR A 772 -0.62 -0.43 6.17
N ASP A 773 -0.40 0.79 5.66
CA ASP A 773 -1.41 1.65 5.03
C ASP A 773 -2.11 0.94 3.84
N ASP A 774 -3.18 0.19 4.11
CA ASP A 774 -4.10 -0.31 3.09
C ASP A 774 -5.46 -0.67 3.73
N GLU A 775 -6.16 0.31 4.31
CA GLU A 775 -7.58 0.18 4.63
C GLU A 775 -8.43 1.19 3.88
N MET A 776 -8.54 0.99 2.58
CA MET A 776 -9.68 1.48 1.79
C MET A 776 -10.27 0.31 1.01
N THR A 777 -11.10 -0.49 1.63
CA THR A 777 -12.25 -1.22 1.05
C THR A 777 -12.65 -2.41 1.93
N LYS A 778 -13.39 -2.15 2.98
CA LYS A 778 -14.39 -3.10 3.48
C LYS A 778 -15.70 -2.36 3.70
N LYS A 779 -16.57 -2.43 2.70
CA LYS A 779 -17.99 -2.18 2.89
C LYS A 779 -18.56 -3.38 3.66
N ASP A 780 -18.78 -3.21 4.93
CA ASP A 780 -19.74 -4.04 5.67
C ASP A 780 -21.15 -3.62 5.28
N ASN A 781 -21.78 -4.43 4.43
CA ASN A 781 -23.22 -4.42 4.26
C ASN A 781 -23.87 -5.12 5.46
N SER A 782 -24.05 -4.39 6.54
CA SER A 782 -25.08 -4.70 7.52
C SER A 782 -25.66 -3.40 8.05
N SER A 783 -26.72 -2.96 7.40
CA SER A 783 -27.60 -1.92 7.91
C SER A 783 -28.39 -2.45 9.11
N THR A 784 -27.76 -2.58 10.24
CA THR A 784 -28.41 -2.51 11.53
C THR A 784 -27.83 -1.31 12.23
N ARG A 785 -28.50 -0.15 12.10
CA ARG A 785 -28.31 0.98 13.00
C ARG A 785 -28.47 0.49 14.45
N LYS A 786 -27.38 0.07 15.08
CA LYS A 786 -27.27 0.21 16.52
C LYS A 786 -27.29 1.73 16.76
N THR A 787 -28.42 2.24 17.20
CA THR A 787 -28.46 3.50 17.93
C THR A 787 -27.44 3.34 19.06
N GLU A 788 -26.23 3.89 18.87
CA GLU A 788 -25.30 4.08 19.96
C GLU A 788 -26.07 4.91 20.99
N ASN A 789 -26.29 4.33 22.16
CA ASN A 789 -26.88 5.03 23.27
C ASN A 789 -26.06 6.31 23.49
N ALA A 790 -26.59 7.44 23.06
CA ALA A 790 -26.00 8.73 23.24
C ALA A 790 -25.90 8.94 24.76
N THR A 791 -24.69 8.85 25.30
CA THR A 791 -24.41 9.19 26.68
C THR A 791 -24.57 10.69 26.83
N LEU A 792 -25.64 11.11 27.49
CA LEU A 792 -25.81 12.49 27.92
C LEU A 792 -24.80 12.77 29.05
N ASP A 793 -24.18 13.95 29.06
CA ASP A 793 -23.40 14.39 30.20
C ASP A 793 -24.34 14.73 31.41
N PRO A 794 -23.81 14.97 32.61
CA PRO A 794 -24.62 15.27 33.78
C PRO A 794 -25.55 16.48 33.61
N ASP A 795 -25.30 17.36 32.67
CA ASP A 795 -26.06 18.56 32.36
C ASP A 795 -27.10 18.35 31.26
N GLY A 796 -27.25 17.07 30.75
CA GLY A 796 -28.24 16.67 29.76
C GLY A 796 -27.87 16.97 28.30
N TYR A 797 -26.62 17.39 28.04
CA TYR A 797 -26.11 17.55 26.68
C TYR A 797 -25.48 16.25 26.16
N LEU A 798 -25.58 16.04 24.85
CA LEU A 798 -24.88 14.93 24.17
C LEU A 798 -23.36 15.04 24.42
N ALA A 799 -22.80 14.09 25.16
CA ALA A 799 -21.36 13.97 25.36
C ALA A 799 -20.67 13.70 24.04
N PHE A 800 -20.18 14.75 23.39
CA PHE A 800 -19.51 14.67 22.09
C PHE A 800 -18.08 14.17 22.28
N LYS A 801 -17.84 12.88 22.05
CA LYS A 801 -16.48 12.33 21.95
C LYS A 801 -15.94 12.62 20.55
N LEU A 802 -15.10 13.65 20.43
CA LEU A 802 -14.35 13.92 19.21
C LEU A 802 -13.12 13.00 19.19
N PRO A 803 -13.07 11.96 18.34
CA PRO A 803 -11.85 11.22 18.16
C PRO A 803 -10.85 12.08 17.38
N TRP A 804 -9.71 12.34 18.01
CA TRP A 804 -8.61 13.05 17.41
C TRP A 804 -7.27 12.40 17.74
N SER A 805 -6.31 12.57 16.86
CA SER A 805 -4.93 12.22 17.10
C SER A 805 -4.02 13.31 16.59
N LEU A 806 -2.98 13.63 17.34
CA LEU A 806 -1.96 14.60 17.00
C LEU A 806 -0.59 14.00 17.25
N SER A 807 0.16 13.78 16.19
CA SER A 807 1.52 13.29 16.24
C SER A 807 2.50 14.45 16.09
N LEU A 808 3.37 14.58 17.07
CA LEU A 808 4.45 15.57 17.13
C LEU A 808 5.76 14.82 16.98
N SER A 809 6.57 15.15 16.00
CA SER A 809 7.91 14.59 15.82
C SER A 809 8.93 15.72 15.80
N TYR A 810 9.73 15.77 16.84
CA TYR A 810 10.79 16.75 16.99
C TYR A 810 12.14 16.09 16.78
N SER A 811 12.92 16.63 15.86
CA SER A 811 14.29 16.21 15.58
C SER A 811 15.26 17.36 15.78
N TYR A 812 16.42 17.05 16.34
CA TYR A 812 17.46 18.03 16.55
C TYR A 812 18.85 17.42 16.32
N SER A 813 19.78 18.26 15.89
CA SER A 813 21.16 17.88 15.68
C SER A 813 22.05 19.06 16.07
N ILE A 814 22.96 18.80 16.97
CA ILE A 814 24.03 19.71 17.36
C ILE A 814 25.31 19.19 16.71
N ARG A 815 25.99 20.01 15.93
CA ARG A 815 27.23 19.66 15.27
C ARG A 815 28.26 20.77 15.37
N GLU A 816 29.52 20.38 15.37
CA GLU A 816 30.65 21.30 15.23
C GLU A 816 30.56 22.03 13.88
N ASP A 817 30.53 23.36 13.92
CA ASP A 817 30.40 24.22 12.71
C ASP A 817 31.77 24.66 12.23
N ARG A 818 32.35 23.88 11.31
CA ARG A 818 33.67 24.12 10.72
C ARG A 818 33.66 25.25 9.66
N THR A 819 32.52 25.82 9.34
CA THR A 819 32.43 26.99 8.47
C THR A 819 32.73 28.29 9.20
N LYS A 820 32.68 28.29 10.54
CA LYS A 820 32.98 29.41 11.39
C LYS A 820 34.42 29.37 11.86
N GLN A 821 34.92 30.53 12.30
CA GLN A 821 36.25 30.60 12.86
C GLN A 821 36.36 29.83 14.18
N ILE A 822 37.48 29.14 14.35
CA ILE A 822 37.80 28.41 15.58
C ILE A 822 38.10 29.39 16.72
N ASN A 823 37.66 29.07 17.92
CA ASN A 823 38.07 29.82 19.10
C ASN A 823 39.53 29.47 19.47
N ILE A 824 40.43 30.42 19.31
CA ILE A 824 41.89 30.21 19.49
C ILE A 824 42.24 29.80 20.93
N LYS A 825 41.47 30.29 21.95
CA LYS A 825 41.76 29.96 23.35
C LYS A 825 41.37 28.54 23.74
N THR A 826 40.29 28.04 23.16
CA THR A 826 39.76 26.70 23.48
C THR A 826 40.09 25.64 22.40
N MET A 827 40.57 26.08 21.25
CA MET A 827 40.76 25.23 20.05
C MET A 827 39.53 24.40 19.73
N ARG A 828 38.33 25.06 19.76
CA ARG A 828 37.03 24.49 19.48
C ARG A 828 36.31 25.31 18.44
N TYR A 829 35.64 24.65 17.50
CA TYR A 829 34.67 25.30 16.63
C TYR A 829 33.39 25.57 17.43
N PRO A 830 32.66 26.63 17.11
CA PRO A 830 31.32 26.80 17.67
C PRO A 830 30.38 25.70 17.19
N TYR A 831 29.33 25.43 17.95
CA TYR A 831 28.34 24.45 17.58
C TYR A 831 27.18 25.12 16.81
N SER A 832 26.64 24.43 15.82
CA SER A 832 25.38 24.76 15.19
C SER A 832 24.30 23.80 15.67
N LEU A 833 23.16 24.33 16.04
CA LEU A 833 21.95 23.60 16.37
C LEU A 833 21.01 23.68 15.18
N THR A 834 20.69 22.53 14.61
CA THR A 834 19.61 22.40 13.62
C THR A 834 18.47 21.61 14.24
N HIS A 835 17.26 22.14 14.20
CA HIS A 835 16.14 21.45 14.79
C HIS A 835 14.83 21.73 14.01
N SER A 836 13.99 20.73 13.95
CA SER A 836 12.72 20.79 13.24
C SER A 836 11.62 20.07 14.01
N LEU A 837 10.41 20.54 13.86
CA LEU A 837 9.19 19.95 14.41
C LEU A 837 8.26 19.61 13.25
N ASN A 838 7.87 18.34 13.15
CA ASN A 838 6.81 17.89 12.26
C ASN A 838 5.55 17.61 13.08
N ILE A 839 4.43 18.07 12.58
CA ILE A 839 3.12 17.97 13.21
C ILE A 839 2.18 17.33 12.19
N SER A 840 1.54 16.24 12.57
CA SER A 840 0.47 15.64 11.77
C SER A 840 -0.70 15.27 12.68
N GLY A 841 -1.90 15.42 12.20
CA GLY A 841 -3.08 15.17 13.01
C GLY A 841 -4.29 14.80 12.16
N ASN A 842 -5.22 14.13 12.84
CA ASN A 842 -6.52 13.77 12.30
C ASN A 842 -7.59 14.12 13.35
N ILE A 843 -8.68 14.77 12.90
CA ILE A 843 -9.82 15.15 13.74
C ILE A 843 -11.08 14.70 13.02
N LYS A 844 -11.86 13.82 13.66
CA LYS A 844 -13.20 13.44 13.19
C LYS A 844 -14.26 14.24 13.97
N MET A 845 -14.93 15.18 13.30
CA MET A 845 -15.99 16.00 13.88
C MET A 845 -17.36 15.36 13.55
N GLY A 846 -17.85 14.54 14.46
CA GLY A 846 -19.02 13.71 14.24
C GLY A 846 -18.77 12.56 13.25
N SER A 847 -19.84 11.96 12.73
CA SER A 847 -19.77 10.84 11.78
C SER A 847 -19.44 11.27 10.33
N ARG A 848 -19.54 12.57 10.03
CA ARG A 848 -19.56 13.06 8.64
C ARG A 848 -18.36 13.90 8.23
N TRP A 849 -17.60 14.49 9.18
CA TRP A 849 -16.44 15.31 8.88
C TRP A 849 -15.15 14.62 9.29
N ASN A 850 -14.16 14.63 8.43
CA ASN A 850 -12.80 14.22 8.76
C ASN A 850 -11.82 15.27 8.25
N VAL A 851 -10.95 15.75 9.14
CA VAL A 851 -9.93 16.77 8.84
C VAL A 851 -8.57 16.18 9.16
N THR A 852 -7.70 16.10 8.17
CA THR A 852 -6.30 15.73 8.35
C THR A 852 -5.41 16.93 8.11
N TYR A 853 -4.40 17.07 8.95
CA TYR A 853 -3.46 18.18 8.94
C TYR A 853 -2.03 17.65 8.99
N SER A 854 -1.15 18.18 8.16
CA SER A 854 0.29 17.90 8.21
C SER A 854 1.09 19.15 7.92
N SER A 855 2.06 19.43 8.78
CA SER A 855 2.94 20.60 8.68
C SER A 855 4.28 20.32 9.36
N GLY A 856 5.27 21.14 9.11
CA GLY A 856 6.53 21.14 9.83
C GLY A 856 7.09 22.55 9.98
N TYR A 857 7.91 22.73 10.96
CA TYR A 857 8.62 23.99 11.21
C TYR A 857 10.10 23.72 11.40
N ASP A 858 10.92 24.33 10.58
CA ASP A 858 12.37 24.34 10.74
C ASP A 858 12.78 25.60 11.50
N PHE A 859 13.19 25.40 12.75
CA PHE A 859 13.60 26.52 13.62
C PHE A 859 14.91 27.15 13.20
N THR A 860 15.75 26.43 12.45
CA THR A 860 17.04 26.90 11.98
C THR A 860 16.87 27.91 10.86
N SER A 861 16.07 27.57 9.87
CA SER A 861 15.74 28.46 8.74
C SER A 861 14.57 29.40 9.06
N LYS A 862 13.89 29.20 10.21
CA LYS A 862 12.66 29.92 10.63
C LYS A 862 11.56 29.88 9.58
N LYS A 863 11.44 28.75 8.89
CA LYS A 863 10.45 28.55 7.82
C LYS A 863 9.53 27.39 8.16
N MET A 864 8.27 27.55 7.77
CA MET A 864 7.34 26.42 7.75
C MET A 864 7.61 25.55 6.53
N SER A 865 7.53 24.24 6.71
CA SER A 865 7.48 23.32 5.58
C SER A 865 6.12 23.43 4.88
N MET A 866 5.99 22.77 3.77
CA MET A 866 4.71 22.65 3.08
C MET A 866 3.64 22.11 4.04
N THR A 867 2.57 22.87 4.23
CA THR A 867 1.44 22.54 5.10
C THR A 867 0.31 22.03 4.23
N THR A 868 -0.23 20.86 4.56
CA THR A 868 -1.38 20.28 3.87
C THR A 868 -2.54 20.12 4.85
N VAL A 869 -3.73 20.49 4.40
CA VAL A 869 -4.98 20.29 5.13
C VAL A 869 -5.96 19.60 4.18
N ASN A 870 -6.43 18.41 4.55
CA ASN A 870 -7.48 17.72 3.78
C ASN A 870 -8.73 17.64 4.64
N ILE A 871 -9.82 18.14 4.08
CA ILE A 871 -11.14 18.15 4.71
C ILE A 871 -12.04 17.26 3.87
N THR A 872 -12.62 16.24 4.47
CA THR A 872 -13.61 15.39 3.81
C THR A 872 -14.93 15.43 4.57
N ARG A 873 -16.03 15.48 3.84
CA ARG A 873 -17.38 15.47 4.41
C ARG A 873 -18.30 14.54 3.61
N ASP A 874 -18.94 13.66 4.33
CA ASP A 874 -20.05 12.87 3.80
C ASP A 874 -21.33 13.73 3.80
N LEU A 875 -21.87 13.99 2.61
CA LEU A 875 -23.10 14.74 2.36
C LEU A 875 -24.28 13.80 2.07
N HIS A 876 -24.25 12.59 2.59
CA HIS A 876 -25.25 11.54 2.39
C HIS A 876 -25.18 10.90 0.98
N CYS A 877 -25.63 11.57 -0.06
CA CYS A 877 -25.56 11.09 -1.43
C CYS A 877 -24.28 11.51 -2.15
N PHE A 878 -23.55 12.46 -1.60
CA PHE A 878 -22.31 13.00 -2.16
C PHE A 878 -21.18 12.95 -1.14
N ASN A 879 -19.97 12.83 -1.64
CA ASN A 879 -18.75 13.00 -0.84
C ASN A 879 -18.03 14.26 -1.28
N MET A 880 -17.80 15.16 -0.34
CA MET A 880 -17.04 16.39 -0.54
C MET A 880 -15.62 16.22 -0.02
N SER A 881 -14.64 16.60 -0.80
CA SER A 881 -13.25 16.70 -0.38
C SER A 881 -12.67 18.05 -0.73
N CYS A 882 -11.92 18.64 0.19
CA CYS A 882 -11.20 19.90 0.02
C CYS A 882 -9.76 19.72 0.49
N GLY A 883 -8.80 19.75 -0.42
CA GLY A 883 -7.38 19.74 -0.13
C GLY A 883 -6.81 21.15 -0.25
N LEU A 884 -6.14 21.61 0.80
CA LEU A 884 -5.46 22.89 0.87
C LEU A 884 -3.97 22.67 1.05
N VAL A 885 -3.17 23.38 0.32
CA VAL A 885 -1.71 23.35 0.41
C VAL A 885 -1.21 24.77 0.63
N PHE A 886 -0.39 24.95 1.67
CA PHE A 886 0.26 26.22 2.00
C PHE A 886 1.77 25.99 2.07
N GLY A 887 2.53 26.88 1.49
CA GLY A 887 3.99 26.79 1.49
C GLY A 887 4.60 27.76 0.49
N PRO A 888 5.61 27.36 -0.29
CA PRO A 888 6.17 28.19 -1.36
C PRO A 888 5.14 28.61 -2.39
N TYR A 889 4.09 27.84 -2.53
CA TYR A 889 2.89 28.16 -3.32
C TYR A 889 1.65 27.70 -2.55
N THR A 890 0.53 28.38 -2.79
CA THR A 890 -0.76 28.02 -2.22
C THR A 890 -1.62 27.41 -3.32
N SER A 891 -2.21 26.27 -3.03
CA SER A 891 -3.15 25.64 -3.96
C SER A 891 -4.33 25.06 -3.19
N TYR A 892 -5.48 24.95 -3.87
CA TYR A 892 -6.62 24.21 -3.36
C TYR A 892 -7.18 23.25 -4.40
N ASN A 893 -7.73 22.18 -3.91
CA ASN A 893 -8.44 21.19 -4.69
C ASN A 893 -9.76 20.91 -3.99
N PHE A 894 -10.86 21.23 -4.66
CA PHE A 894 -12.21 21.00 -4.17
C PHE A 894 -12.91 20.00 -5.08
N SER A 895 -13.54 19.00 -4.50
CA SER A 895 -14.23 17.95 -5.25
C SER A 895 -15.51 17.56 -4.53
N ILE A 896 -16.61 17.47 -5.28
CA ILE A 896 -17.87 16.85 -4.85
C ILE A 896 -18.16 15.73 -5.83
N ARG A 897 -18.46 14.53 -5.32
CA ARG A 897 -18.74 13.34 -6.13
C ARG A 897 -19.90 12.57 -5.53
N ALA A 898 -20.74 11.99 -6.40
CA ALA A 898 -21.80 11.10 -5.94
C ALA A 898 -21.21 9.83 -5.33
N ASN A 899 -21.82 9.32 -4.26
CA ASN A 899 -21.39 8.11 -3.57
C ASN A 899 -21.70 6.82 -4.35
N SER A 900 -22.58 6.88 -5.34
CA SER A 900 -22.94 5.74 -6.17
C SER A 900 -21.81 5.36 -7.11
N ALA A 901 -21.41 4.09 -7.13
CA ALA A 901 -20.36 3.57 -8.01
C ALA A 901 -20.67 3.81 -9.49
N MET A 902 -21.97 3.78 -9.89
CA MET A 902 -22.42 3.99 -11.25
C MET A 902 -22.42 5.46 -11.69
N LEU A 903 -22.62 6.38 -10.75
CA LEU A 903 -22.81 7.80 -11.04
C LEU A 903 -21.62 8.67 -10.60
N THR A 904 -20.63 8.13 -9.93
CA THR A 904 -19.46 8.87 -9.42
C THR A 904 -18.74 9.67 -10.51
N ASP A 905 -18.62 9.12 -11.71
CA ASP A 905 -17.95 9.79 -12.83
C ASP A 905 -18.85 10.78 -13.57
N ALA A 906 -20.16 10.52 -13.59
CA ALA A 906 -21.14 11.40 -14.23
C ALA A 906 -21.52 12.60 -13.33
N LEU A 907 -21.56 12.38 -12.01
CA LEU A 907 -21.95 13.38 -11.01
C LEU A 907 -20.73 13.76 -10.17
N LYS A 908 -19.77 14.43 -10.79
CA LYS A 908 -18.59 14.99 -10.12
C LYS A 908 -18.42 16.45 -10.52
N TRP A 909 -18.01 17.25 -9.55
CA TRP A 909 -17.53 18.59 -9.77
C TRP A 909 -16.17 18.74 -9.10
N ASP A 910 -15.14 18.97 -9.90
CA ASP A 910 -13.80 19.16 -9.45
C ASP A 910 -13.36 20.59 -9.80
N GLN A 911 -13.05 21.38 -8.79
CA GLN A 911 -12.46 22.71 -8.96
C GLN A 911 -11.07 22.73 -8.35
N ARG A 912 -10.09 23.13 -9.15
CA ARG A 912 -8.69 23.21 -8.73
C ARG A 912 -8.17 24.58 -9.07
N SER A 913 -7.46 25.18 -8.13
CA SER A 913 -6.80 26.46 -8.35
C SER A 913 -5.36 26.34 -7.89
N ASN A 914 -4.45 26.77 -8.72
CA ASN A 914 -3.07 27.01 -8.34
C ASN A 914 -2.90 28.53 -8.29
N THR A 915 -2.88 29.09 -7.08
CA THR A 915 -2.64 30.52 -6.85
C THR A 915 -1.14 30.88 -6.81
N GLY A 916 -0.29 29.91 -7.12
CA GLY A 916 1.12 30.20 -7.37
C GLY A 916 1.21 31.17 -8.53
N SER A 917 1.60 32.42 -8.25
CA SER A 917 2.07 33.32 -9.29
C SER A 917 2.98 32.58 -10.25
N GLN A 918 2.88 32.85 -11.52
CA GLN A 918 3.88 32.41 -12.49
C GLN A 918 5.26 32.75 -11.91
N VAL A 919 5.91 31.81 -11.28
CA VAL A 919 7.33 31.91 -11.04
C VAL A 919 7.96 31.61 -12.39
N THR A 920 8.12 32.67 -13.17
CA THR A 920 9.04 32.65 -14.29
C THR A 920 10.43 32.42 -13.71
N TRP A 921 10.86 31.19 -13.77
CA TRP A 921 12.25 30.87 -13.51
C TRP A 921 13.05 31.34 -14.73
N TYR A 922 13.74 32.46 -14.58
CA TYR A 922 14.78 32.88 -15.50
C TYR A 922 16.05 32.07 -15.30
#